data_9536ed540d28a1a912816f2305a59192
#
_entry.id   9536ed540d28a1a912816f2305a59192
#
_cell.length_a   1.000
_cell.length_b   1.000
_cell.length_c   1.000
_cell.angle_alpha   90.00
_cell.angle_beta   90.00
_cell.angle_gamma   90.00
#
_symmetry.space_group_name_H-M   'P 1'
#
loop_
_entity.id
_entity.type
_entity.pdbx_description
1 polymer ?
#
loop_
_entity_poly.entity_id
_entity_poly.type
_entity_poly.pdbx_seq_one_letter_code
_entity_poly.pdbx_strand_id
1 'polypeptide(L)'
;MRRAWIGLALLSASWLFGLSYYHHANWPAWAALVVAGTALLIGIDIRRPTRGELLAAAILTTPAMALAPWPYRAAVLLLFIGTLLCVVPIPRRWPARLGTAGIAAGVILTVQSLGMLAYESITARSHELPRALVYLLYGGARLLGIDATVDGTTIALHSMRRVHYLGATWELLLDPATWCFLLGGVALLSLRAADPLQQNRRRRSWRSLALFLLPVAFWLPVRAALLMAVFMHRVLLTGYEAPLVLMNQFWSPWVHLALLSGPVLLALRFVQMSPAVQAEHAPVAGAEFPKQLAPVALTFVGTMLVIFGVLWDPCGPRKFGRVLVDEHHSTWERTDRPYDTNWYGQESGYNYACIYDYCCRFYEMGRLNTAIDANALDGCSVLVIKTPTSRYRPDEISAIERFVTKGGGLLLVGEHTNVFNTGVYLNDIAARFRFRFRYDCLFDIDAVFKQLYQQPLVPHPIIQNMPPLDFAVSCSIEPYSRAGRAAILATGLRSLPADYHASNFYPQVEDRADARYGAFIQLWTARRGAGRIAAFTDSTQFSNFSTFEPGKAELMLGMLEWLNHRNASPDVRPLLVGLGVLLVAGSLVLRGRWSASWLLLLGAAVLGWSAAVLSVRAVHVASSPLPKPARPFTHVVIDRTVCDAPLSTSGFIAGEAKGFGIFERWILRLGWFTSRRQGNDVFGGDLLVFLHPNRPASPGFRTALADYVASGGKVLVLDSPANPQSTANALLYPFGLSVEHATQVKGALAVPEGWPVIAVESACEIKGGTPLIRIGSTPVAATVGHGRGAVTVISFASRFADNQMGVTGDVVPDAQLRQVYELEFALLRSLLPSPSP
;
A
#
# COMPACT_ATOMS: atom_id res chain seq x y z
N MET A 1 -1.23 -28.91 -29.32
CA MET A 1 -2.52 -28.43 -28.72
C MET A 1 -2.62 -28.71 -27.24
N ARG A 2 -2.51 -29.95 -26.78
CA ARG A 2 -2.48 -30.22 -25.32
C ARG A 2 -1.43 -29.41 -24.59
N ARG A 3 -0.23 -29.23 -25.18
CA ARG A 3 0.85 -28.39 -24.61
C ARG A 3 0.43 -26.93 -24.38
N ALA A 4 -0.38 -26.35 -25.27
CA ALA A 4 -0.80 -24.95 -25.12
C ALA A 4 -1.75 -24.74 -23.92
N TRP A 5 -2.64 -25.69 -23.65
CA TRP A 5 -3.50 -25.66 -22.46
C TRP A 5 -2.71 -25.80 -21.16
N ILE A 6 -1.70 -26.69 -21.16
CA ILE A 6 -0.80 -26.85 -20.01
C ILE A 6 0.06 -25.60 -19.85
N GLY A 7 0.57 -25.02 -20.95
CA GLY A 7 1.30 -23.76 -20.92
C GLY A 7 0.46 -22.61 -20.35
N LEU A 8 -0.80 -22.49 -20.78
CA LEU A 8 -1.75 -21.55 -20.21
C LEU A 8 -1.98 -21.79 -18.70
N ALA A 9 -2.13 -23.06 -18.29
CA ALA A 9 -2.31 -23.40 -16.89
C ALA A 9 -1.12 -22.95 -16.04
N LEU A 10 0.12 -23.15 -16.51
CA LEU A 10 1.33 -22.69 -15.81
C LEU A 10 1.41 -21.15 -15.73
N LEU A 11 1.07 -20.45 -16.85
CA LEU A 11 0.98 -18.99 -16.83
C LEU A 11 -0.09 -18.48 -15.85
N SER A 12 -1.22 -19.18 -15.75
CA SER A 12 -2.28 -18.84 -14.81
C SER A 12 -1.91 -19.14 -13.36
N ALA A 13 -1.24 -20.27 -13.13
CA ALA A 13 -0.72 -20.65 -11.81
C ALA A 13 0.35 -19.68 -11.30
N SER A 14 1.10 -19.02 -12.20
CA SER A 14 2.12 -18.05 -11.79
C SER A 14 1.56 -16.91 -10.93
N TRP A 15 0.29 -16.55 -11.11
CA TRP A 15 -0.37 -15.51 -10.31
C TRP A 15 -0.56 -15.87 -8.84
N LEU A 16 -0.60 -17.17 -8.49
CA LEU A 16 -0.61 -17.61 -7.09
C LEU A 16 0.70 -17.29 -6.37
N PHE A 17 1.82 -17.19 -7.11
CA PHE A 17 3.15 -17.01 -6.56
C PHE A 17 3.75 -15.64 -6.84
N GLY A 18 3.24 -14.90 -7.82
CA GLY A 18 3.73 -13.58 -8.21
C GLY A 18 3.06 -12.41 -7.46
N LEU A 19 1.93 -12.65 -6.82
CA LEU A 19 1.21 -11.69 -5.99
C LEU A 19 1.24 -12.16 -4.53
N SER A 20 1.33 -11.20 -3.62
CA SER A 20 1.15 -11.45 -2.18
C SER A 20 -0.35 -11.52 -1.91
N TYR A 21 -0.95 -12.68 -2.13
CA TYR A 21 -2.38 -12.88 -1.93
C TYR A 21 -2.67 -13.80 -0.73
N TYR A 22 -2.19 -15.05 -0.75
CA TYR A 22 -2.31 -16.00 0.35
C TYR A 22 -1.01 -16.15 1.14
N HIS A 23 0.11 -15.79 0.56
CA HIS A 23 1.45 -15.75 1.14
C HIS A 23 2.27 -14.72 0.37
N HIS A 24 3.45 -14.37 0.86
CA HIS A 24 4.34 -13.47 0.14
C HIS A 24 4.80 -14.05 -1.21
N ALA A 25 5.09 -13.15 -2.16
CA ALA A 25 5.49 -13.53 -3.50
C ALA A 25 6.73 -14.45 -3.49
N ASN A 26 6.58 -15.61 -4.12
CA ASN A 26 7.68 -16.55 -4.36
C ASN A 26 8.22 -16.35 -5.77
N TRP A 27 9.13 -15.40 -5.95
CA TRP A 27 9.67 -15.02 -7.25
C TRP A 27 10.33 -16.16 -8.03
N PRO A 28 11.11 -17.11 -7.42
CA PRO A 28 11.64 -18.27 -8.12
C PRO A 28 10.55 -19.16 -8.71
N ALA A 29 9.52 -19.51 -7.92
CA ALA A 29 8.41 -20.34 -8.39
C ALA A 29 7.62 -19.61 -9.49
N TRP A 30 7.33 -18.35 -9.32
CA TRP A 30 6.69 -17.51 -10.32
C TRP A 30 7.46 -17.49 -11.65
N ALA A 31 8.76 -17.23 -11.61
CA ALA A 31 9.61 -17.17 -12.81
C ALA A 31 9.66 -18.54 -13.52
N ALA A 32 9.82 -19.62 -12.76
CA ALA A 32 9.82 -20.98 -13.32
C ALA A 32 8.51 -21.28 -14.05
N LEU A 33 7.36 -20.93 -13.47
CA LEU A 33 6.04 -21.13 -14.08
C LEU A 33 5.85 -20.29 -15.34
N VAL A 34 6.29 -19.02 -15.34
CA VAL A 34 6.22 -18.14 -16.52
C VAL A 34 7.10 -18.67 -17.65
N VAL A 35 8.34 -19.07 -17.35
CA VAL A 35 9.27 -19.62 -18.35
C VAL A 35 8.75 -20.95 -18.91
N ALA A 36 8.35 -21.89 -18.05
CA ALA A 36 7.82 -23.18 -18.46
C ALA A 36 6.51 -23.03 -19.26
N GLY A 37 5.62 -22.17 -18.80
CA GLY A 37 4.37 -21.86 -19.48
C GLY A 37 4.62 -21.30 -20.89
N THR A 38 5.54 -20.35 -21.03
CA THR A 38 5.95 -19.77 -22.31
C THR A 38 6.59 -20.83 -23.22
N ALA A 39 7.46 -21.68 -22.69
CA ALA A 39 8.10 -22.75 -23.46
C ALA A 39 7.09 -23.75 -24.03
N LEU A 40 6.05 -24.09 -23.30
CA LEU A 40 4.97 -24.98 -23.79
C LEU A 40 4.11 -24.35 -24.89
N LEU A 41 4.16 -23.03 -25.07
CA LEU A 41 3.53 -22.33 -26.18
C LEU A 41 4.38 -22.33 -27.44
N ILE A 42 5.62 -22.87 -27.43
CA ILE A 42 6.45 -22.98 -28.64
C ILE A 42 5.75 -23.87 -29.68
N GLY A 43 5.60 -23.32 -30.88
CA GLY A 43 4.90 -23.96 -31.99
C GLY A 43 3.39 -23.67 -32.00
N ILE A 44 2.92 -22.73 -31.17
CA ILE A 44 1.57 -22.18 -31.32
C ILE A 44 1.46 -21.49 -32.69
N ASP A 45 0.41 -21.82 -33.40
CA ASP A 45 0.11 -21.18 -34.68
C ASP A 45 -0.70 -19.91 -34.44
N ILE A 46 -0.06 -18.79 -34.58
CA ILE A 46 -0.67 -17.44 -34.62
C ILE A 46 -0.30 -16.77 -35.92
N ARG A 47 -1.18 -15.92 -36.43
CA ARG A 47 -0.87 -15.10 -37.62
C ARG A 47 0.44 -14.36 -37.39
N ARG A 48 1.39 -14.53 -38.28
CA ARG A 48 2.69 -13.86 -38.21
C ARG A 48 2.53 -12.42 -38.67
N PRO A 49 2.81 -11.42 -37.77
CA PRO A 49 2.85 -10.03 -38.15
C PRO A 49 4.02 -9.77 -39.13
N THR A 50 3.93 -8.71 -39.92
CA THR A 50 5.04 -8.25 -40.75
C THR A 50 6.18 -7.70 -39.90
N ARG A 51 7.40 -7.63 -40.45
CA ARG A 51 8.56 -7.06 -39.74
C ARG A 51 8.31 -5.63 -39.27
N GLY A 52 7.64 -4.82 -40.08
CA GLY A 52 7.31 -3.42 -39.72
C GLY A 52 6.32 -3.35 -38.57
N GLU A 53 5.29 -4.22 -38.54
CA GLU A 53 4.34 -4.32 -37.43
C GLU A 53 5.02 -4.75 -36.11
N LEU A 54 5.94 -5.72 -36.20
CA LEU A 54 6.70 -6.19 -35.03
C LEU A 54 7.58 -5.07 -34.47
N LEU A 55 8.32 -4.36 -35.31
CA LEU A 55 9.18 -3.25 -34.87
C LEU A 55 8.36 -2.13 -34.27
N ALA A 56 7.26 -1.72 -34.90
CA ALA A 56 6.37 -0.72 -34.39
C ALA A 56 5.76 -1.14 -33.03
N ALA A 57 5.31 -2.39 -32.87
CA ALA A 57 4.80 -2.89 -31.61
C ALA A 57 5.89 -2.89 -30.51
N ALA A 58 7.13 -3.24 -30.81
CA ALA A 58 8.24 -3.14 -29.87
C ALA A 58 8.45 -1.69 -29.39
N ILE A 59 8.47 -0.73 -30.31
CA ILE A 59 8.61 0.70 -29.97
C ILE A 59 7.45 1.18 -29.11
N LEU A 60 6.22 0.84 -29.45
CA LEU A 60 5.02 1.25 -28.72
C LEU A 60 4.94 0.68 -27.30
N THR A 61 5.54 -0.48 -27.03
CA THR A 61 5.54 -1.11 -25.71
C THR A 61 6.70 -0.68 -24.81
N THR A 62 7.73 -0.03 -25.35
CA THR A 62 8.94 0.37 -24.61
C THR A 62 8.65 1.20 -23.33
N PRO A 63 7.79 2.24 -23.34
CA PRO A 63 7.55 3.03 -22.13
C PRO A 63 6.95 2.21 -20.98
N ALA A 64 6.10 1.24 -21.30
CA ALA A 64 5.48 0.38 -20.30
C ALA A 64 6.47 -0.56 -19.60
N MET A 65 7.60 -0.90 -20.24
CA MET A 65 8.65 -1.69 -19.61
C MET A 65 9.27 -0.98 -18.41
N ALA A 66 9.40 0.34 -18.47
CA ALA A 66 9.92 1.14 -17.37
C ALA A 66 8.87 1.37 -16.27
N LEU A 67 7.60 1.52 -16.65
CA LEU A 67 6.53 1.92 -15.75
C LEU A 67 5.88 0.74 -15.02
N ALA A 68 5.64 -0.40 -15.69
CA ALA A 68 4.89 -1.50 -15.11
C ALA A 68 5.63 -2.11 -13.90
N PRO A 69 4.97 -2.30 -12.75
CA PRO A 69 5.56 -3.00 -11.61
C PRO A 69 5.60 -4.51 -11.86
N TRP A 70 6.43 -5.23 -11.10
CA TRP A 70 6.35 -6.69 -11.04
C TRP A 70 5.09 -7.11 -10.27
N PRO A 71 4.42 -8.24 -10.67
CA PRO A 71 4.72 -9.17 -11.78
C PRO A 71 4.21 -8.72 -13.16
N TYR A 72 3.43 -7.64 -13.25
CA TYR A 72 2.78 -7.15 -14.49
C TYR A 72 3.77 -6.81 -15.60
N ARG A 73 4.98 -6.38 -15.25
CA ARG A 73 6.08 -6.08 -16.19
C ARG A 73 6.42 -7.27 -17.09
N ALA A 74 6.27 -8.51 -16.62
CA ALA A 74 6.55 -9.70 -17.39
C ALA A 74 5.74 -9.80 -18.68
N ALA A 75 4.48 -9.37 -18.67
CA ALA A 75 3.62 -9.36 -19.85
C ALA A 75 4.23 -8.49 -20.95
N VAL A 76 4.66 -7.27 -20.59
CA VAL A 76 5.26 -6.31 -21.52
C VAL A 76 6.63 -6.78 -22.00
N LEU A 77 7.45 -7.33 -21.11
CA LEU A 77 8.77 -7.88 -21.46
C LEU A 77 8.65 -9.03 -22.45
N LEU A 78 7.72 -9.96 -22.25
CA LEU A 78 7.53 -11.09 -23.16
C LEU A 78 7.00 -10.64 -24.53
N LEU A 79 6.12 -9.63 -24.56
CA LEU A 79 5.71 -9.00 -25.81
C LEU A 79 6.90 -8.38 -26.53
N PHE A 80 7.69 -7.56 -25.84
CA PHE A 80 8.85 -6.86 -26.38
C PHE A 80 9.91 -7.85 -26.89
N ILE A 81 10.38 -8.76 -26.04
CA ILE A 81 11.38 -9.77 -26.42
C ILE A 81 10.85 -10.69 -27.53
N GLY A 82 9.59 -11.08 -27.45
CA GLY A 82 8.95 -11.90 -28.47
C GLY A 82 8.90 -11.23 -29.85
N THR A 83 8.59 -9.93 -29.89
CA THR A 83 8.59 -9.14 -31.12
C THR A 83 10.00 -9.01 -31.70
N LEU A 84 10.99 -8.70 -30.86
CA LEU A 84 12.40 -8.59 -31.28
C LEU A 84 12.92 -9.91 -31.86
N LEU A 85 12.67 -11.05 -31.22
CA LEU A 85 13.09 -12.37 -31.70
C LEU A 85 12.47 -12.74 -33.07
N CYS A 86 11.29 -12.20 -33.37
CA CYS A 86 10.65 -12.38 -34.66
C CYS A 86 11.22 -11.45 -35.76
N VAL A 87 11.78 -10.27 -35.38
CA VAL A 87 12.35 -9.30 -36.33
C VAL A 87 13.75 -9.68 -36.76
N VAL A 88 14.57 -10.23 -35.85
CA VAL A 88 15.98 -10.53 -36.11
C VAL A 88 16.11 -11.60 -37.19
N PRO A 89 16.88 -11.33 -38.29
CA PRO A 89 17.04 -12.27 -39.40
C PRO A 89 18.06 -13.35 -39.06
N ILE A 90 17.72 -14.24 -38.14
CA ILE A 90 18.56 -15.41 -37.86
C ILE A 90 18.15 -16.54 -38.80
N PRO A 91 19.07 -17.20 -39.52
CA PRO A 91 18.74 -18.22 -40.52
C PRO A 91 18.13 -19.48 -39.93
N ARG A 92 18.12 -19.64 -38.62
CA ARG A 92 17.51 -20.76 -37.89
C ARG A 92 16.05 -20.47 -37.59
N ARG A 93 15.18 -21.49 -37.65
CA ARG A 93 13.71 -21.37 -37.43
C ARG A 93 13.32 -21.25 -35.93
N TRP A 94 14.24 -21.55 -34.99
CA TRP A 94 13.91 -21.59 -33.57
C TRP A 94 13.65 -20.18 -32.95
N PRO A 95 14.37 -19.08 -33.31
CA PRO A 95 14.10 -17.78 -32.71
C PRO A 95 12.71 -17.27 -33.02
N ALA A 96 12.26 -17.44 -34.28
CA ALA A 96 10.90 -17.05 -34.68
C ALA A 96 9.82 -17.86 -33.95
N ARG A 97 10.06 -19.14 -33.65
CA ARG A 97 9.14 -19.96 -32.85
C ARG A 97 9.10 -19.55 -31.39
N LEU A 98 10.24 -19.22 -30.81
CA LEU A 98 10.34 -18.70 -29.47
C LEU A 98 9.71 -17.30 -29.36
N GLY A 99 9.96 -16.45 -30.37
CA GLY A 99 9.35 -15.12 -30.46
C GLY A 99 7.81 -15.19 -30.51
N THR A 100 7.24 -16.08 -31.34
CA THR A 100 5.77 -16.26 -31.40
C THR A 100 5.20 -16.78 -30.07
N ALA A 101 5.91 -17.65 -29.36
CA ALA A 101 5.52 -18.11 -28.03
C ALA A 101 5.57 -16.96 -27.01
N GLY A 102 6.61 -16.12 -27.05
CA GLY A 102 6.76 -14.92 -26.21
C GLY A 102 5.63 -13.92 -26.42
N ILE A 103 5.28 -13.65 -27.68
CA ILE A 103 4.14 -12.78 -28.02
C ILE A 103 2.83 -13.37 -27.47
N ALA A 104 2.58 -14.67 -27.69
CA ALA A 104 1.37 -15.32 -27.18
C ALA A 104 1.28 -15.28 -25.65
N ALA A 105 2.38 -15.60 -24.96
CA ALA A 105 2.47 -15.52 -23.51
C ALA A 105 2.27 -14.09 -23.00
N GLY A 106 2.90 -13.11 -23.64
CA GLY A 106 2.78 -11.69 -23.31
C GLY A 106 1.33 -11.20 -23.45
N VAL A 107 0.62 -11.59 -24.51
CA VAL A 107 -0.82 -11.27 -24.67
C VAL A 107 -1.65 -11.91 -23.57
N ILE A 108 -1.45 -13.20 -23.32
CA ILE A 108 -2.17 -13.94 -22.26
C ILE A 108 -1.95 -13.26 -20.91
N LEU A 109 -0.71 -12.99 -20.54
CA LEU A 109 -0.37 -12.31 -19.29
C LEU A 109 -0.90 -10.88 -19.21
N THR A 110 -0.99 -10.15 -20.34
CA THR A 110 -1.60 -8.81 -20.37
C THR A 110 -3.09 -8.87 -20.02
N VAL A 111 -3.81 -9.81 -20.61
CA VAL A 111 -5.24 -10.02 -20.31
C VAL A 111 -5.43 -10.47 -18.88
N GLN A 112 -4.60 -11.38 -18.40
CA GLN A 112 -4.61 -11.84 -17.01
C GLN A 112 -4.28 -10.69 -16.03
N SER A 113 -3.31 -9.83 -16.36
CA SER A 113 -2.95 -8.64 -15.56
C SER A 113 -4.13 -7.70 -15.35
N LEU A 114 -4.84 -7.38 -16.43
CA LEU A 114 -6.06 -6.56 -16.35
C LEU A 114 -7.15 -7.26 -15.53
N GLY A 115 -7.28 -8.57 -15.71
CA GLY A 115 -8.21 -9.38 -14.93
C GLY A 115 -7.87 -9.42 -13.44
N MET A 116 -6.60 -9.51 -13.08
CA MET A 116 -6.18 -9.51 -11.67
C MET A 116 -6.42 -8.17 -10.98
N LEU A 117 -6.12 -7.06 -11.65
CA LEU A 117 -6.46 -5.73 -11.13
C LEU A 117 -7.97 -5.57 -10.89
N ALA A 118 -8.80 -6.08 -11.80
CA ALA A 118 -10.25 -6.10 -11.61
C ALA A 118 -10.66 -7.02 -10.46
N TYR A 119 -10.07 -8.21 -10.36
CA TYR A 119 -10.34 -9.19 -9.30
C TYR A 119 -10.03 -8.61 -7.92
N GLU A 120 -8.85 -8.07 -7.71
CA GLU A 120 -8.46 -7.42 -6.45
C GLU A 120 -9.40 -6.25 -6.09
N SER A 121 -9.76 -5.43 -7.07
CA SER A 121 -10.70 -4.31 -6.86
C SER A 121 -12.11 -4.78 -6.50
N ILE A 122 -12.58 -5.91 -7.04
CA ILE A 122 -13.91 -6.47 -6.73
C ILE A 122 -13.89 -7.14 -5.37
N THR A 123 -12.91 -8.00 -5.10
CA THR A 123 -12.81 -8.74 -3.84
C THR A 123 -12.58 -7.83 -2.66
N ALA A 124 -11.76 -6.79 -2.80
CA ALA A 124 -11.55 -5.82 -1.74
C ALA A 124 -12.80 -5.00 -1.38
N ARG A 125 -13.72 -4.79 -2.33
CA ARG A 125 -14.98 -4.09 -2.07
C ARG A 125 -16.00 -4.96 -1.35
N SER A 126 -16.03 -6.23 -1.69
CA SER A 126 -16.89 -7.22 -1.05
C SER A 126 -16.23 -8.59 -1.18
N HIS A 127 -15.65 -9.05 -0.08
CA HIS A 127 -15.10 -10.40 -0.03
C HIS A 127 -16.21 -11.45 -0.12
N GLU A 128 -17.41 -11.12 0.32
CA GLU A 128 -18.52 -12.05 0.45
C GLU A 128 -19.26 -12.24 -0.86
N LEU A 129 -19.66 -13.49 -1.10
CA LEU A 129 -20.48 -13.85 -2.25
C LEU A 129 -21.92 -13.34 -2.09
N PRO A 130 -22.59 -12.99 -3.20
CA PRO A 130 -24.03 -12.80 -3.20
C PRO A 130 -24.77 -14.03 -2.67
N ARG A 131 -25.86 -13.83 -1.92
CA ARG A 131 -26.61 -14.90 -1.26
C ARG A 131 -26.96 -16.07 -2.19
N ALA A 132 -27.33 -15.81 -3.44
CA ALA A 132 -27.63 -16.86 -4.40
C ALA A 132 -26.44 -17.82 -4.64
N LEU A 133 -25.23 -17.30 -4.69
CA LEU A 133 -24.01 -18.13 -4.82
C LEU A 133 -23.66 -18.85 -3.52
N VAL A 134 -23.94 -18.26 -2.36
CA VAL A 134 -23.79 -18.95 -1.06
C VAL A 134 -24.70 -20.17 -1.00
N TYR A 135 -25.97 -20.05 -1.41
CA TYR A 135 -26.90 -21.19 -1.49
C TYR A 135 -26.49 -22.23 -2.51
N LEU A 136 -25.85 -21.84 -3.62
CA LEU A 136 -25.27 -22.76 -4.58
C LEU A 136 -24.15 -23.61 -3.96
N LEU A 137 -23.26 -22.98 -3.22
CA LEU A 137 -22.16 -23.67 -2.50
C LEU A 137 -22.71 -24.58 -1.39
N TYR A 138 -23.66 -24.10 -0.63
CA TYR A 138 -24.38 -24.88 0.38
C TYR A 138 -25.03 -26.12 -0.23
N GLY A 139 -25.77 -25.95 -1.33
CA GLY A 139 -26.36 -27.09 -2.06
C GLY A 139 -25.32 -28.10 -2.53
N GLY A 140 -24.18 -27.64 -3.04
CA GLY A 140 -23.06 -28.49 -3.39
C GLY A 140 -22.49 -29.29 -2.20
N ALA A 141 -22.33 -28.65 -1.05
CA ALA A 141 -21.90 -29.31 0.19
C ALA A 141 -22.90 -30.39 0.64
N ARG A 142 -24.21 -30.07 0.64
CA ARG A 142 -25.27 -31.02 1.00
C ARG A 142 -25.34 -32.23 0.06
N LEU A 143 -25.13 -32.03 -1.24
CA LEU A 143 -25.07 -33.12 -2.24
C LEU A 143 -23.92 -34.08 -1.98
N LEU A 144 -22.84 -33.62 -1.38
CA LEU A 144 -21.70 -34.46 -0.96
C LEU A 144 -21.88 -35.07 0.45
N GLY A 145 -23.06 -34.93 1.04
CA GLY A 145 -23.36 -35.48 2.36
C GLY A 145 -22.80 -34.68 3.54
N ILE A 146 -22.33 -33.47 3.31
CA ILE A 146 -21.83 -32.62 4.39
C ILE A 146 -23.03 -32.00 5.13
N ASP A 147 -23.05 -32.16 6.46
CA ASP A 147 -24.03 -31.46 7.27
C ASP A 147 -23.64 -29.99 7.41
N ALA A 148 -24.47 -29.12 6.85
CA ALA A 148 -24.19 -27.69 6.76
C ALA A 148 -25.48 -26.88 6.92
N THR A 149 -25.34 -25.64 7.41
CA THR A 149 -26.42 -24.62 7.44
C THR A 149 -25.86 -23.32 6.92
N VAL A 150 -26.75 -22.39 6.53
CA VAL A 150 -26.36 -21.07 6.03
C VAL A 150 -26.81 -19.99 7.02
N ASP A 151 -25.89 -19.16 7.45
CA ASP A 151 -26.18 -17.96 8.25
C ASP A 151 -25.63 -16.73 7.52
N GLY A 152 -26.50 -15.99 6.87
CA GLY A 152 -26.15 -14.83 6.06
C GLY A 152 -25.24 -15.18 4.88
N THR A 153 -23.97 -14.83 4.98
CA THR A 153 -22.89 -15.11 4.01
C THR A 153 -21.89 -16.14 4.52
N THR A 154 -22.21 -16.79 5.65
CA THR A 154 -21.38 -17.82 6.26
C THR A 154 -22.04 -19.19 6.11
N ILE A 155 -21.25 -20.19 5.77
CA ILE A 155 -21.65 -21.61 5.74
C ILE A 155 -21.14 -22.26 7.00
N ALA A 156 -22.04 -22.67 7.88
CA ALA A 156 -21.70 -23.43 9.07
C ALA A 156 -21.64 -24.93 8.71
N LEU A 157 -20.45 -25.53 8.83
CA LEU A 157 -20.19 -26.95 8.61
C LEU A 157 -20.24 -27.65 9.96
N HIS A 158 -21.18 -28.58 10.14
CA HIS A 158 -21.39 -29.28 11.39
C HIS A 158 -20.57 -30.55 11.48
N SER A 159 -19.74 -30.67 12.49
CA SER A 159 -19.12 -31.91 12.92
C SER A 159 -19.78 -32.36 14.23
N MET A 160 -19.50 -33.58 14.67
CA MET A 160 -20.09 -34.11 15.88
C MET A 160 -19.75 -33.33 17.17
N ARG A 161 -18.64 -32.57 17.16
CA ARG A 161 -18.19 -31.83 18.35
C ARG A 161 -18.15 -30.32 18.18
N ARG A 162 -18.06 -29.84 16.93
CA ARG A 162 -17.89 -28.40 16.65
C ARG A 162 -18.63 -27.97 15.39
N VAL A 163 -18.94 -26.70 15.33
CA VAL A 163 -19.40 -26.03 14.12
C VAL A 163 -18.25 -25.18 13.58
N HIS A 164 -17.97 -25.36 12.30
CA HIS A 164 -16.92 -24.63 11.60
C HIS A 164 -17.57 -23.60 10.70
N TYR A 165 -17.39 -22.33 11.00
CA TYR A 165 -17.97 -21.22 10.24
C TYR A 165 -17.06 -20.86 9.08
N LEU A 166 -17.45 -21.20 7.86
CA LEU A 166 -16.73 -20.88 6.64
C LEU A 166 -17.33 -19.64 5.99
N GLY A 167 -16.56 -18.57 5.88
CA GLY A 167 -16.96 -17.41 5.10
C GLY A 167 -17.09 -17.77 3.61
N ALA A 168 -18.27 -17.55 3.03
CA ALA A 168 -18.48 -17.76 1.60
C ALA A 168 -17.92 -16.57 0.81
N THR A 169 -16.64 -16.65 0.43
CA THR A 169 -15.91 -15.61 -0.27
C THR A 169 -15.72 -15.90 -1.75
N TRP A 170 -15.36 -14.86 -2.52
CA TRP A 170 -15.04 -15.03 -3.94
C TRP A 170 -13.90 -16.02 -4.15
N GLU A 171 -12.88 -16.00 -3.27
CA GLU A 171 -11.71 -16.86 -3.36
C GLU A 171 -12.07 -18.35 -3.15
N LEU A 172 -13.09 -18.61 -2.34
CA LEU A 172 -13.61 -19.99 -2.17
C LEU A 172 -14.21 -20.52 -3.46
N LEU A 173 -14.93 -19.68 -4.20
CA LEU A 173 -15.57 -20.04 -5.47
C LEU A 173 -14.60 -20.00 -6.64
N LEU A 174 -13.83 -18.91 -6.75
CA LEU A 174 -13.01 -18.57 -7.92
C LEU A 174 -11.68 -17.98 -7.46
N ASP A 175 -10.66 -18.82 -7.35
CA ASP A 175 -9.31 -18.38 -6.98
C ASP A 175 -8.59 -17.63 -8.12
N PRO A 176 -7.51 -16.87 -7.81
CA PRO A 176 -6.76 -16.10 -8.79
C PRO A 176 -6.26 -16.92 -10.00
N ALA A 177 -5.81 -18.17 -9.79
CA ALA A 177 -5.30 -18.99 -10.89
C ALA A 177 -6.43 -19.46 -11.82
N THR A 178 -7.57 -19.88 -11.27
CA THR A 178 -8.74 -20.26 -12.06
C THR A 178 -9.31 -19.07 -12.83
N TRP A 179 -9.36 -17.88 -12.19
CA TRP A 179 -9.75 -16.64 -12.87
C TRP A 179 -8.83 -16.31 -14.04
N CYS A 180 -7.50 -16.34 -13.81
CA CYS A 180 -6.51 -16.14 -14.86
C CYS A 180 -6.58 -17.19 -15.97
N PHE A 181 -6.90 -18.46 -15.63
CA PHE A 181 -7.08 -19.52 -16.60
C PHE A 181 -8.29 -19.26 -17.53
N LEU A 182 -9.40 -18.78 -16.97
CA LEU A 182 -10.58 -18.37 -17.74
C LEU A 182 -10.24 -17.26 -18.73
N LEU A 183 -9.64 -16.20 -18.25
CA LEU A 183 -9.27 -15.04 -19.07
C LEU A 183 -8.22 -15.38 -20.13
N GLY A 184 -7.19 -16.09 -19.72
CA GLY A 184 -6.14 -16.54 -20.61
C GLY A 184 -6.63 -17.53 -21.66
N GLY A 185 -7.62 -18.37 -21.33
CA GLY A 185 -8.28 -19.27 -22.28
C GLY A 185 -9.06 -18.51 -23.35
N VAL A 186 -9.78 -17.47 -22.94
CA VAL A 186 -10.45 -16.56 -23.91
C VAL A 186 -9.42 -15.89 -24.81
N ALA A 187 -8.31 -15.40 -24.26
CA ALA A 187 -7.22 -14.78 -25.02
C ALA A 187 -6.59 -15.80 -26.00
N LEU A 188 -6.28 -17.01 -25.54
CA LEU A 188 -5.71 -18.07 -26.37
C LEU A 188 -6.61 -18.47 -27.53
N LEU A 189 -7.92 -18.62 -27.27
CA LEU A 189 -8.90 -18.93 -28.30
C LEU A 189 -9.06 -17.77 -29.30
N SER A 190 -9.03 -16.54 -28.83
CA SER A 190 -9.13 -15.33 -29.64
C SER A 190 -7.93 -15.15 -30.56
N LEU A 191 -6.72 -15.40 -30.08
CA LEU A 191 -5.49 -15.35 -30.89
C LEU A 191 -5.53 -16.30 -32.10
N ARG A 192 -6.20 -17.44 -31.92
CA ARG A 192 -6.36 -18.43 -33.01
C ARG A 192 -7.51 -18.13 -33.96
N ALA A 193 -8.54 -17.44 -33.47
CA ALA A 193 -9.72 -17.08 -34.29
C ALA A 193 -9.47 -15.91 -35.25
N ALA A 194 -8.35 -15.22 -35.13
CA ALA A 194 -8.06 -13.94 -35.77
C ALA A 194 -7.77 -14.01 -37.31
N ASP A 195 -8.10 -15.11 -38.00
CA ASP A 195 -7.95 -15.25 -39.47
C ASP A 195 -9.27 -14.87 -40.18
N PRO A 196 -9.31 -13.74 -40.91
CA PRO A 196 -10.55 -13.17 -41.46
C PRO A 196 -11.14 -13.90 -42.67
N LEU A 197 -10.45 -14.86 -43.29
CA LEU A 197 -10.81 -15.41 -44.58
C LEU A 197 -11.87 -16.53 -44.58
N GLN A 198 -12.44 -16.90 -43.41
CA GLN A 198 -13.42 -18.00 -43.36
C GLN A 198 -14.70 -17.64 -42.57
N GLN A 199 -15.76 -17.34 -43.27
CA GLN A 199 -17.08 -17.04 -42.74
C GLN A 199 -17.68 -18.16 -41.83
N ASN A 200 -17.33 -19.43 -42.07
CA ASN A 200 -17.71 -20.57 -41.22
C ASN A 200 -16.93 -20.67 -39.90
N ARG A 201 -15.83 -19.97 -39.76
CA ARG A 201 -15.00 -19.96 -38.50
C ARG A 201 -15.63 -19.18 -37.38
N ARG A 202 -16.45 -18.15 -37.64
CA ARG A 202 -17.12 -17.35 -36.61
C ARG A 202 -18.04 -18.22 -35.73
N ARG A 203 -18.87 -19.07 -36.35
CA ARG A 203 -19.71 -20.05 -35.62
C ARG A 203 -18.88 -21.07 -34.84
N ARG A 204 -17.78 -21.55 -35.42
CA ARG A 204 -16.87 -22.51 -34.78
C ARG A 204 -16.10 -21.89 -33.59
N SER A 205 -15.74 -20.61 -33.67
CA SER A 205 -15.09 -19.89 -32.60
C SER A 205 -16.01 -19.73 -31.37
N TRP A 206 -17.25 -19.29 -31.55
CA TRP A 206 -18.23 -19.19 -30.47
C TRP A 206 -18.53 -20.52 -29.80
N ARG A 207 -18.62 -21.62 -30.62
CA ARG A 207 -18.79 -22.98 -30.09
C ARG A 207 -17.60 -23.41 -29.24
N SER A 208 -16.37 -23.13 -29.67
CA SER A 208 -15.18 -23.46 -28.88
C SER A 208 -15.11 -22.66 -27.58
N LEU A 209 -15.52 -21.38 -27.61
CA LEU A 209 -15.60 -20.54 -26.43
C LEU A 209 -16.67 -21.04 -25.45
N ALA A 210 -17.83 -21.42 -25.93
CA ALA A 210 -18.89 -22.00 -25.09
C ALA A 210 -18.46 -23.33 -24.49
N LEU A 211 -17.84 -24.22 -25.28
CA LEU A 211 -17.31 -25.52 -24.82
C LEU A 211 -16.16 -25.38 -23.83
N PHE A 212 -15.51 -24.22 -23.78
CA PHE A 212 -14.52 -23.86 -22.75
C PHE A 212 -15.17 -23.29 -21.49
N LEU A 213 -16.00 -22.25 -21.64
CA LEU A 213 -16.53 -21.48 -20.50
C LEU A 213 -17.56 -22.28 -19.68
N LEU A 214 -18.48 -23.01 -20.32
CA LEU A 214 -19.55 -23.72 -19.62
C LEU A 214 -19.03 -24.81 -18.69
N PRO A 215 -18.14 -25.74 -19.13
CA PRO A 215 -17.60 -26.77 -18.24
C PRO A 215 -16.76 -26.18 -17.09
N VAL A 216 -15.98 -25.12 -17.35
CA VAL A 216 -15.21 -24.45 -16.29
C VAL A 216 -16.12 -23.72 -15.31
N ALA A 217 -17.19 -23.06 -15.78
CA ALA A 217 -18.19 -22.44 -14.89
C ALA A 217 -18.87 -23.48 -14.00
N PHE A 218 -19.19 -24.66 -14.54
CA PHE A 218 -19.73 -25.79 -13.77
C PHE A 218 -18.74 -26.33 -12.74
N TRP A 219 -17.45 -26.28 -13.04
CA TRP A 219 -16.39 -26.71 -12.11
C TRP A 219 -16.31 -25.84 -10.85
N LEU A 220 -16.64 -24.55 -10.92
CA LEU A 220 -16.47 -23.65 -9.78
C LEU A 220 -17.21 -24.09 -8.50
N PRO A 221 -18.52 -24.39 -8.52
CA PRO A 221 -19.20 -24.90 -7.33
C PRO A 221 -18.71 -26.30 -6.94
N VAL A 222 -18.32 -27.14 -7.89
CA VAL A 222 -17.75 -28.47 -7.61
C VAL A 222 -16.43 -28.33 -6.86
N ARG A 223 -15.57 -27.41 -7.29
CA ARG A 223 -14.30 -27.10 -6.61
C ARG A 223 -14.52 -26.70 -5.15
N ALA A 224 -15.45 -25.79 -4.90
CA ALA A 224 -15.74 -25.34 -3.54
C ALA A 224 -16.33 -26.46 -2.68
N ALA A 225 -17.23 -27.28 -3.23
CA ALA A 225 -17.78 -28.43 -2.54
C ALA A 225 -16.70 -29.48 -2.21
N LEU A 226 -15.77 -29.74 -3.14
CA LEU A 226 -14.62 -30.62 -2.89
C LEU A 226 -13.70 -30.10 -1.79
N LEU A 227 -13.43 -28.78 -1.76
CA LEU A 227 -12.65 -28.17 -0.68
C LEU A 227 -13.32 -28.39 0.69
N MET A 228 -14.64 -28.17 0.79
CA MET A 228 -15.40 -28.39 2.01
C MET A 228 -15.41 -29.89 2.40
N ALA A 229 -15.58 -30.80 1.42
CA ALA A 229 -15.59 -32.23 1.67
C ALA A 229 -14.23 -32.74 2.18
N VAL A 230 -13.13 -32.32 1.55
CA VAL A 230 -11.77 -32.66 2.01
C VAL A 230 -11.50 -32.09 3.39
N PHE A 231 -11.93 -30.87 3.67
CA PHE A 231 -11.82 -30.26 5.00
C PHE A 231 -12.57 -31.10 6.05
N MET A 232 -13.83 -31.42 5.84
CA MET A 232 -14.63 -32.21 6.79
C MET A 232 -14.09 -33.61 6.98
N HIS A 233 -13.57 -34.24 5.92
CA HIS A 233 -12.91 -35.54 6.01
C HIS A 233 -11.64 -35.48 6.88
N ARG A 234 -10.82 -34.43 6.72
CA ARG A 234 -9.62 -34.21 7.54
C ARG A 234 -9.99 -33.94 9.00
N VAL A 235 -11.03 -33.15 9.27
CA VAL A 235 -11.57 -32.94 10.62
C VAL A 235 -11.95 -34.29 11.26
N LEU A 236 -12.62 -35.16 10.53
CA LEU A 236 -12.97 -36.49 11.01
C LEU A 236 -11.74 -37.34 11.34
N LEU A 237 -10.72 -37.35 10.49
CA LEU A 237 -9.49 -38.10 10.69
C LEU A 237 -8.65 -37.62 11.88
N THR A 238 -8.73 -36.36 12.23
CA THR A 238 -8.00 -35.78 13.37
C THR A 238 -8.75 -35.87 14.69
N GLY A 239 -9.89 -36.56 14.73
CA GLY A 239 -10.71 -36.65 15.94
C GLY A 239 -11.30 -35.32 16.40
N TYR A 240 -11.42 -34.35 15.50
CA TYR A 240 -11.97 -33.02 15.75
C TYR A 240 -11.12 -32.09 16.64
N GLU A 241 -9.84 -32.44 16.93
CA GLU A 241 -9.03 -31.69 17.91
C GLU A 241 -8.10 -30.64 17.31
N ALA A 242 -7.76 -30.70 16.03
CA ALA A 242 -6.80 -29.78 15.40
C ALA A 242 -7.38 -29.08 14.16
N PRO A 243 -8.50 -28.35 14.26
CA PRO A 243 -9.11 -27.71 13.10
C PRO A 243 -8.23 -26.61 12.47
N LEU A 244 -7.35 -25.96 13.25
CA LEU A 244 -6.54 -24.82 12.80
C LEU A 244 -5.53 -25.20 11.71
N VAL A 245 -4.81 -26.29 11.90
CA VAL A 245 -3.86 -26.82 10.89
C VAL A 245 -4.59 -27.20 9.58
N LEU A 246 -5.86 -27.57 9.66
CA LEU A 246 -6.65 -27.98 8.52
C LEU A 246 -7.17 -26.81 7.71
N MET A 247 -7.30 -25.61 8.31
CA MET A 247 -7.76 -24.41 7.61
C MET A 247 -6.79 -23.95 6.54
N ASN A 248 -5.51 -24.24 6.65
CA ASN A 248 -4.50 -23.94 5.65
C ASN A 248 -4.85 -24.42 4.23
N GLN A 249 -5.67 -25.47 4.11
CA GLN A 249 -6.06 -25.97 2.79
C GLN A 249 -6.87 -24.95 1.97
N PHE A 250 -7.66 -24.10 2.61
CA PHE A 250 -8.46 -23.08 1.91
C PHE A 250 -7.60 -21.94 1.35
N TRP A 251 -6.41 -21.73 1.92
CA TRP A 251 -5.53 -20.61 1.60
C TRP A 251 -4.18 -21.06 1.02
N SER A 252 -3.98 -22.37 0.85
CA SER A 252 -2.73 -22.92 0.31
C SER A 252 -2.66 -22.73 -1.21
N PRO A 253 -1.64 -22.05 -1.75
CA PRO A 253 -1.46 -21.90 -3.19
C PRO A 253 -1.24 -23.26 -3.88
N TRP A 254 -0.69 -24.25 -3.16
CA TRP A 254 -0.48 -25.59 -3.67
C TRP A 254 -1.80 -26.36 -3.87
N VAL A 255 -2.76 -26.15 -2.96
CA VAL A 255 -4.11 -26.72 -3.11
C VAL A 255 -4.82 -26.11 -4.30
N HIS A 256 -4.75 -24.79 -4.46
CA HIS A 256 -5.34 -24.10 -5.61
C HIS A 256 -4.65 -24.50 -6.92
N LEU A 257 -3.33 -24.70 -6.92
CA LEU A 257 -2.60 -25.24 -8.07
C LEU A 257 -3.09 -26.66 -8.44
N ALA A 258 -3.29 -27.53 -7.45
CA ALA A 258 -3.82 -28.85 -7.69
C ALA A 258 -5.25 -28.80 -8.25
N LEU A 259 -6.12 -27.98 -7.72
CA LEU A 259 -7.50 -27.79 -8.18
C LEU A 259 -7.60 -27.17 -9.58
N LEU A 260 -6.60 -26.42 -10.02
CA LEU A 260 -6.50 -25.90 -11.39
C LEU A 260 -6.44 -27.04 -12.43
N SER A 261 -6.03 -28.26 -12.03
CA SER A 261 -6.06 -29.44 -12.91
C SER A 261 -7.47 -29.74 -13.46
N GLY A 262 -8.52 -29.48 -12.68
CA GLY A 262 -9.91 -29.69 -13.09
C GLY A 262 -10.28 -28.92 -14.37
N PRO A 263 -10.24 -27.58 -14.38
CA PRO A 263 -10.53 -26.79 -15.58
C PRO A 263 -9.59 -27.09 -16.74
N VAL A 264 -8.33 -27.45 -16.45
CA VAL A 264 -7.37 -27.88 -17.50
C VAL A 264 -7.83 -29.17 -18.17
N LEU A 265 -8.21 -30.20 -17.39
CA LEU A 265 -8.73 -31.46 -17.92
C LEU A 265 -10.03 -31.27 -18.71
N LEU A 266 -10.93 -30.40 -18.22
CA LEU A 266 -12.16 -30.06 -18.95
C LEU A 266 -11.84 -29.37 -20.28
N ALA A 267 -10.90 -28.42 -20.30
CA ALA A 267 -10.47 -27.79 -21.54
C ALA A 267 -9.86 -28.78 -22.52
N LEU A 268 -9.02 -29.72 -22.05
CA LEU A 268 -8.40 -30.76 -22.85
C LEU A 268 -9.45 -31.75 -23.41
N ARG A 269 -10.55 -32.01 -22.69
CA ARG A 269 -11.59 -32.95 -23.06
C ARG A 269 -12.60 -32.36 -24.06
N PHE A 270 -13.06 -31.15 -23.82
CA PHE A 270 -14.17 -30.54 -24.54
C PHE A 270 -13.75 -29.61 -25.67
N VAL A 271 -12.59 -28.95 -25.54
CA VAL A 271 -12.13 -28.02 -26.56
C VAL A 271 -11.20 -28.73 -27.56
N GLN A 272 -11.79 -29.41 -28.53
CA GLN A 272 -11.03 -29.96 -29.64
C GLN A 272 -10.62 -28.81 -30.57
N MET A 273 -9.36 -28.49 -30.56
CA MET A 273 -8.79 -27.54 -31.52
C MET A 273 -8.32 -28.33 -32.75
N SER A 274 -8.97 -28.18 -33.89
CA SER A 274 -8.52 -28.76 -35.13
C SER A 274 -7.08 -28.38 -35.42
N PRO A 275 -6.25 -29.30 -35.98
CA PRO A 275 -4.93 -28.95 -36.46
C PRO A 275 -5.09 -27.81 -37.49
N ALA A 276 -4.19 -26.83 -37.43
CA ALA A 276 -4.14 -25.81 -38.44
C ALA A 276 -3.88 -26.49 -39.78
N VAL A 277 -4.78 -26.30 -40.71
CA VAL A 277 -4.49 -26.64 -42.11
C VAL A 277 -3.34 -25.73 -42.50
N GLN A 278 -2.21 -26.29 -42.88
CA GLN A 278 -1.10 -25.54 -43.45
C GLN A 278 -1.62 -24.95 -44.78
N ALA A 279 -2.31 -23.84 -44.68
CA ALA A 279 -2.53 -22.98 -45.84
C ALA A 279 -1.12 -22.42 -46.18
N GLU A 280 -0.60 -22.85 -47.33
CA GLU A 280 0.52 -22.14 -47.94
C GLU A 280 0.20 -20.67 -47.89
N HIS A 281 1.04 -19.94 -47.21
CA HIS A 281 0.82 -18.52 -46.94
C HIS A 281 1.07 -17.76 -48.25
N ALA A 282 0.03 -17.52 -49.02
CA ALA A 282 0.08 -16.43 -49.97
C ALA A 282 0.46 -15.14 -49.20
N PRO A 283 1.49 -14.42 -49.63
CA PRO A 283 1.82 -13.17 -48.99
C PRO A 283 0.57 -12.28 -49.07
N VAL A 284 -0.07 -12.03 -47.96
CA VAL A 284 -1.12 -11.01 -47.87
C VAL A 284 -0.42 -9.71 -48.22
N ALA A 285 -0.77 -9.14 -49.38
CA ALA A 285 -0.33 -7.82 -49.75
C ALA A 285 -0.53 -6.88 -48.55
N GLY A 286 0.57 -6.42 -47.94
CA GLY A 286 0.53 -5.65 -46.70
C GLY A 286 -0.35 -4.44 -46.97
N ALA A 287 -1.38 -4.24 -46.10
CA ALA A 287 -2.15 -3.01 -46.16
C ALA A 287 -1.15 -1.85 -46.05
N GLU A 288 -1.27 -0.88 -46.94
CA GLU A 288 -0.41 0.29 -46.95
C GLU A 288 -0.35 0.89 -45.54
N PHE A 289 0.85 1.08 -44.99
CA PHE A 289 1.11 1.58 -43.66
C PHE A 289 0.24 2.81 -43.30
N PRO A 290 -0.05 3.76 -44.19
CA PRO A 290 -0.93 4.91 -43.91
C PRO A 290 -2.35 4.52 -43.46
N LYS A 291 -2.90 3.42 -44.02
CA LYS A 291 -4.26 2.96 -43.66
C LYS A 291 -4.36 2.32 -42.27
N GLN A 292 -3.25 1.93 -41.68
CA GLN A 292 -3.21 1.35 -40.35
C GLN A 292 -3.12 2.44 -39.25
N LEU A 293 -2.71 3.67 -39.60
CA LEU A 293 -2.48 4.73 -38.61
C LEU A 293 -3.76 5.15 -37.87
N ALA A 294 -4.91 5.25 -38.58
CA ALA A 294 -6.15 5.69 -37.93
C ALA A 294 -6.65 4.75 -36.81
N PRO A 295 -6.79 3.41 -37.01
CA PRO A 295 -7.19 2.54 -35.93
C PRO A 295 -6.14 2.49 -34.80
N VAL A 296 -4.86 2.63 -35.10
CA VAL A 296 -3.80 2.69 -34.09
C VAL A 296 -3.92 3.98 -33.25
N ALA A 297 -4.08 5.14 -33.88
CA ALA A 297 -4.27 6.42 -33.22
C ALA A 297 -5.55 6.45 -32.36
N LEU A 298 -6.68 5.93 -32.89
CA LEU A 298 -7.94 5.82 -32.14
C LEU A 298 -7.80 4.90 -30.91
N THR A 299 -7.07 3.80 -31.04
CA THR A 299 -6.80 2.91 -29.89
C THR A 299 -5.92 3.60 -28.85
N PHE A 300 -4.86 4.28 -29.29
CA PHE A 300 -3.98 5.05 -28.39
C PHE A 300 -4.77 6.10 -27.62
N VAL A 301 -5.43 7.01 -28.32
CA VAL A 301 -6.19 8.11 -27.69
C VAL A 301 -7.34 7.56 -26.85
N GLY A 302 -8.07 6.58 -27.38
CA GLY A 302 -9.19 5.98 -26.66
C GLY A 302 -8.76 5.32 -25.35
N THR A 303 -7.69 4.53 -25.37
CA THR A 303 -7.14 3.90 -24.16
C THR A 303 -6.61 4.94 -23.19
N MET A 304 -5.91 5.97 -23.69
CA MET A 304 -5.41 7.06 -22.86
C MET A 304 -6.56 7.76 -22.13
N LEU A 305 -7.65 8.08 -22.83
CA LEU A 305 -8.82 8.75 -22.22
C LEU A 305 -9.54 7.86 -21.19
N VAL A 306 -9.72 6.57 -21.49
CA VAL A 306 -10.33 5.63 -20.54
C VAL A 306 -9.50 5.55 -19.25
N ILE A 307 -8.21 5.29 -19.38
CA ILE A 307 -7.33 5.12 -18.21
C ILE A 307 -7.17 6.44 -17.44
N PHE A 308 -7.02 7.56 -18.17
CA PHE A 308 -6.97 8.89 -17.55
C PHE A 308 -8.27 9.15 -16.74
N GLY A 309 -9.44 8.97 -17.34
CA GLY A 309 -10.73 9.21 -16.69
C GLY A 309 -10.98 8.29 -15.48
N VAL A 310 -10.47 7.07 -15.52
CA VAL A 310 -10.57 6.12 -14.39
C VAL A 310 -9.61 6.49 -13.26
N LEU A 311 -8.36 6.86 -13.57
CA LEU A 311 -7.32 7.08 -12.56
C LEU A 311 -7.31 8.51 -12.00
N TRP A 312 -7.72 9.50 -12.76
CA TRP A 312 -7.72 10.90 -12.36
C TRP A 312 -8.72 11.18 -11.24
N ASP A 313 -8.30 11.95 -10.24
CA ASP A 313 -9.13 12.44 -9.15
C ASP A 313 -9.19 13.99 -9.16
N PRO A 314 -10.15 14.60 -9.89
CA PRO A 314 -10.23 16.04 -10.06
C PRO A 314 -10.52 16.76 -8.75
N CYS A 315 -9.81 17.84 -8.48
CA CYS A 315 -10.04 18.75 -7.37
C CYS A 315 -10.83 19.98 -7.83
N GLY A 316 -11.84 20.37 -7.05
CA GLY A 316 -12.51 21.66 -7.16
C GLY A 316 -11.79 22.74 -6.32
N PRO A 317 -12.41 23.90 -6.13
CA PRO A 317 -11.81 25.02 -5.37
C PRO A 317 -11.48 24.62 -3.92
N ARG A 318 -10.36 25.15 -3.41
CA ARG A 318 -9.99 25.03 -2.01
C ARG A 318 -10.94 25.86 -1.12
N LYS A 319 -11.21 25.36 0.06
CA LYS A 319 -12.03 26.02 1.08
C LYS A 319 -11.14 26.81 2.05
N PHE A 320 -11.72 27.81 2.71
CA PHE A 320 -11.00 28.72 3.61
C PHE A 320 -11.52 28.69 5.06
N GLY A 321 -12.33 27.71 5.41
CA GLY A 321 -12.85 27.57 6.77
C GLY A 321 -11.92 26.79 7.70
N ARG A 322 -12.32 26.69 8.97
CA ARG A 322 -11.60 25.97 10.01
C ARG A 322 -11.69 24.44 9.83
N VAL A 323 -10.70 23.74 10.37
CA VAL A 323 -10.75 22.29 10.57
C VAL A 323 -11.18 22.05 12.02
N LEU A 324 -12.34 21.45 12.21
CA LEU A 324 -12.88 21.14 13.54
C LEU A 324 -12.71 19.66 13.88
N VAL A 325 -12.21 19.37 15.07
CA VAL A 325 -12.08 18.01 15.61
C VAL A 325 -13.16 17.79 16.65
N ASP A 326 -13.97 16.74 16.47
CA ASP A 326 -15.00 16.35 17.45
C ASP A 326 -14.34 15.77 18.71
N GLU A 327 -14.44 16.50 19.80
CA GLU A 327 -14.02 16.08 21.15
C GLU A 327 -15.23 15.79 22.06
N HIS A 328 -16.45 16.08 21.60
CA HIS A 328 -17.65 15.83 22.38
C HIS A 328 -17.99 14.34 22.48
N HIS A 329 -17.81 13.62 21.38
CA HIS A 329 -18.17 12.20 21.30
C HIS A 329 -17.00 11.27 21.55
N SER A 330 -15.79 11.76 21.78
CA SER A 330 -14.62 10.93 22.01
C SER A 330 -13.93 11.28 23.33
N THR A 331 -13.79 10.27 24.19
CA THR A 331 -12.94 10.31 25.39
C THR A 331 -11.57 9.66 25.14
N TRP A 332 -11.38 9.05 23.97
CA TRP A 332 -10.18 8.37 23.56
C TRP A 332 -9.37 9.21 22.56
N GLU A 333 -8.05 9.16 22.65
CA GLU A 333 -7.12 9.90 21.73
C GLU A 333 -7.44 11.39 21.64
N ARG A 334 -7.64 12.03 22.76
CA ARG A 334 -7.99 13.46 22.82
C ARG A 334 -6.86 14.34 22.31
N THR A 335 -7.22 15.49 21.71
CA THR A 335 -6.27 16.49 21.21
C THR A 335 -5.89 17.52 22.27
N ASP A 336 -6.62 17.62 23.39
CA ASP A 336 -6.46 18.64 24.43
C ASP A 336 -5.64 18.17 25.64
N ARG A 337 -5.14 16.94 25.63
CA ARG A 337 -4.23 16.44 26.65
C ARG A 337 -2.78 16.76 26.26
N PRO A 338 -1.93 17.18 27.23
CA PRO A 338 -0.56 17.54 26.90
C PRO A 338 0.31 16.34 26.49
N TYR A 339 1.34 16.61 25.70
CA TYR A 339 2.47 15.71 25.51
C TYR A 339 3.74 16.52 25.75
N ASP A 340 4.07 16.69 27.02
CA ASP A 340 5.14 17.54 27.49
C ASP A 340 6.13 16.79 28.38
N THR A 341 7.05 17.50 28.97
CA THR A 341 8.12 16.97 29.85
C THR A 341 7.63 16.66 31.27
N ASN A 342 6.35 16.82 31.59
CA ASN A 342 5.80 16.62 32.95
C ASN A 342 4.93 15.36 33.06
N TRP A 343 4.33 14.92 31.93
CA TRP A 343 3.39 13.79 31.92
C TRP A 343 3.90 12.62 31.07
N TYR A 344 4.03 11.45 31.66
CA TYR A 344 4.57 10.22 31.08
C TYR A 344 3.58 9.07 31.22
N GLY A 345 3.97 7.90 30.76
CA GLY A 345 3.17 6.70 30.79
C GLY A 345 2.30 6.50 29.55
N GLN A 346 1.62 5.37 29.52
CA GLN A 346 0.82 4.93 28.39
C GLN A 346 -0.22 5.97 27.95
N GLU A 347 -0.94 6.55 28.89
CA GLU A 347 -1.97 7.54 28.56
C GLU A 347 -1.42 8.79 27.89
N SER A 348 -0.17 9.20 28.15
CA SER A 348 0.46 10.33 27.47
C SER A 348 0.75 10.00 26.00
N GLY A 349 1.03 8.75 25.67
CA GLY A 349 1.22 8.26 24.32
C GLY A 349 -0.08 8.19 23.51
N TYR A 350 -1.16 7.73 24.14
CA TYR A 350 -2.47 7.52 23.51
C TYR A 350 -3.32 8.79 23.45
N ASN A 351 -2.77 9.86 22.90
CA ASN A 351 -3.54 11.08 22.58
C ASN A 351 -3.03 11.72 21.29
N TYR A 352 -3.75 12.72 20.78
CA TYR A 352 -3.52 13.35 19.48
C TYR A 352 -2.91 14.75 19.61
N ALA A 353 -2.30 15.10 20.75
CA ALA A 353 -1.75 16.45 20.94
C ALA A 353 -0.74 16.81 19.85
N CYS A 354 0.24 15.93 19.60
CA CYS A 354 1.32 16.23 18.65
C CYS A 354 0.80 16.44 17.22
N ILE A 355 -0.06 15.55 16.73
CA ILE A 355 -0.59 15.70 15.37
C ILE A 355 -1.54 16.89 15.25
N TYR A 356 -2.32 17.19 16.29
CA TYR A 356 -3.17 18.37 16.33
C TYR A 356 -2.33 19.65 16.28
N ASP A 357 -1.31 19.79 17.11
CA ASP A 357 -0.41 20.95 17.14
C ASP A 357 0.36 21.09 15.83
N TYR A 358 0.77 19.97 15.23
CA TYR A 358 1.35 19.98 13.89
C TYR A 358 0.38 20.52 12.85
N CYS A 359 -0.85 20.03 12.82
CA CYS A 359 -1.88 20.49 11.89
C CYS A 359 -2.21 21.99 12.11
N CYS A 360 -2.12 22.50 13.34
CA CYS A 360 -2.25 23.94 13.62
C CYS A 360 -1.22 24.81 12.90
N ARG A 361 -0.11 24.24 12.44
CA ARG A 361 0.90 24.98 11.65
C ARG A 361 0.46 25.23 10.21
N PHE A 362 -0.49 24.43 9.70
CA PHE A 362 -0.95 24.44 8.31
C PHE A 362 -2.39 24.95 8.15
N TYR A 363 -3.23 24.75 9.19
CA TYR A 363 -4.66 25.07 9.15
C TYR A 363 -5.07 25.84 10.39
N GLU A 364 -6.21 26.51 10.30
CA GLU A 364 -6.92 27.01 11.47
C GLU A 364 -7.71 25.85 12.08
N MET A 365 -7.15 25.28 13.17
CA MET A 365 -7.72 24.14 13.88
C MET A 365 -8.62 24.61 15.02
N GLY A 366 -9.69 23.85 15.29
CA GLY A 366 -10.57 24.04 16.43
C GLY A 366 -11.06 22.72 17.00
N ARG A 367 -11.48 22.73 18.26
CA ARG A 367 -12.10 21.61 18.97
C ARG A 367 -13.57 21.86 19.12
N LEU A 368 -14.38 20.83 18.82
CA LEU A 368 -15.81 20.85 19.01
C LEU A 368 -16.16 20.08 20.29
N ASN A 369 -16.48 20.81 21.34
CA ASN A 369 -16.81 20.25 22.66
C ASN A 369 -18.32 20.20 22.93
N THR A 370 -19.13 20.48 21.91
CA THR A 370 -20.60 20.46 21.97
C THR A 370 -21.16 19.53 20.91
N ALA A 371 -22.43 19.18 21.05
CA ALA A 371 -23.16 18.41 20.06
C ALA A 371 -23.10 19.06 18.66
N ILE A 372 -23.11 18.22 17.63
CA ILE A 372 -22.94 18.65 16.23
C ILE A 372 -24.27 19.14 15.65
N ASP A 373 -24.36 20.43 15.45
CA ASP A 373 -25.49 21.05 14.75
C ASP A 373 -25.00 22.00 13.64
N ALA A 374 -25.94 22.68 12.99
CA ALA A 374 -25.60 23.60 11.90
C ALA A 374 -24.80 24.80 12.37
N ASN A 375 -25.03 25.29 13.60
CA ASN A 375 -24.34 26.44 14.17
C ASN A 375 -22.91 26.06 14.59
N ALA A 376 -22.75 24.88 15.21
CA ALA A 376 -21.45 24.35 15.58
C ALA A 376 -20.53 24.14 14.36
N LEU A 377 -21.10 23.85 13.19
CA LEU A 377 -20.38 23.67 11.93
C LEU A 377 -20.26 24.96 11.10
N ASP A 378 -20.71 26.11 11.61
CA ASP A 378 -20.54 27.36 10.88
C ASP A 378 -19.06 27.76 10.76
N GLY A 379 -18.66 28.17 9.56
CA GLY A 379 -17.27 28.45 9.25
C GLY A 379 -16.34 27.20 9.21
N CYS A 380 -16.90 25.98 9.34
CA CYS A 380 -16.14 24.75 9.23
C CYS A 380 -15.93 24.37 7.76
N SER A 381 -14.70 24.04 7.39
CA SER A 381 -14.38 23.50 6.08
C SER A 381 -14.18 21.98 6.11
N VAL A 382 -13.61 21.44 7.19
CA VAL A 382 -13.38 20.00 7.39
C VAL A 382 -13.76 19.63 8.83
N LEU A 383 -14.62 18.64 8.99
CA LEU A 383 -14.94 18.01 10.25
C LEU A 383 -14.17 16.70 10.38
N VAL A 384 -13.43 16.56 11.48
CA VAL A 384 -12.70 15.33 11.83
C VAL A 384 -13.43 14.64 12.98
N ILE A 385 -13.87 13.42 12.74
CA ILE A 385 -14.45 12.52 13.72
C ILE A 385 -13.49 11.36 13.89
N LYS A 386 -12.95 11.22 15.09
CA LYS A 386 -11.96 10.22 15.43
C LYS A 386 -12.44 9.36 16.59
N THR A 387 -12.35 8.06 16.46
CA THR A 387 -12.57 7.08 17.55
C THR A 387 -13.66 7.48 18.55
N PRO A 388 -14.92 7.70 18.11
CA PRO A 388 -15.98 8.11 19.03
C PRO A 388 -16.26 7.00 20.05
N THR A 389 -16.44 7.40 21.31
CA THR A 389 -16.77 6.51 22.42
C THR A 389 -18.23 6.67 22.89
N SER A 390 -18.97 7.57 22.26
CA SER A 390 -20.40 7.78 22.49
C SER A 390 -21.15 7.95 21.17
N ARG A 391 -22.45 7.64 21.21
CA ARG A 391 -23.31 7.59 20.01
C ARG A 391 -23.76 8.97 19.59
N TYR A 392 -23.80 9.19 18.29
CA TYR A 392 -24.39 10.39 17.68
C TYR A 392 -25.90 10.30 17.63
N ARG A 393 -26.56 11.40 17.90
CA ARG A 393 -28.02 11.51 17.76
C ARG A 393 -28.41 11.60 16.27
N PRO A 394 -29.64 11.21 15.89
CA PRO A 394 -30.11 11.28 14.50
C PRO A 394 -30.07 12.69 13.88
N ASP A 395 -30.28 13.73 14.71
CA ASP A 395 -30.19 15.14 14.28
C ASP A 395 -28.76 15.55 13.98
N GLU A 396 -27.79 15.09 14.75
CA GLU A 396 -26.35 15.31 14.52
C GLU A 396 -25.90 14.62 13.23
N ILE A 397 -26.26 13.35 13.03
CA ILE A 397 -25.96 12.61 11.80
C ILE A 397 -26.55 13.35 10.58
N SER A 398 -27.78 13.87 10.71
CA SER A 398 -28.41 14.63 9.66
C SER A 398 -27.72 15.99 9.41
N ALA A 399 -27.18 16.63 10.46
CA ALA A 399 -26.39 17.84 10.33
C ALA A 399 -25.06 17.57 9.59
N ILE A 400 -24.37 16.49 9.93
CA ILE A 400 -23.15 16.03 9.25
C ILE A 400 -23.43 15.75 7.76
N GLU A 401 -24.52 15.03 7.44
CA GLU A 401 -24.88 14.73 6.05
C GLU A 401 -25.15 16.01 5.24
N ARG A 402 -25.91 16.97 5.83
CA ARG A 402 -26.16 18.27 5.19
C ARG A 402 -24.87 19.07 5.00
N PHE A 403 -23.98 19.10 5.99
CA PHE A 403 -22.69 19.78 5.93
C PHE A 403 -21.86 19.25 4.75
N VAL A 404 -21.72 17.93 4.65
CA VAL A 404 -20.97 17.32 3.54
C VAL A 404 -21.63 17.62 2.20
N THR A 405 -22.97 17.47 2.10
CA THR A 405 -23.70 17.71 0.84
C THR A 405 -23.50 19.14 0.32
N LYS A 406 -23.41 20.13 1.23
CA LYS A 406 -23.15 21.55 0.92
C LYS A 406 -21.68 21.86 0.56
N GLY A 407 -20.78 20.92 0.71
CA GLY A 407 -19.36 21.09 0.32
C GLY A 407 -18.37 20.90 1.47
N GLY A 408 -18.81 20.55 2.66
CA GLY A 408 -17.96 20.21 3.79
C GLY A 408 -17.08 18.98 3.50
N GLY A 409 -15.92 18.92 4.11
CA GLY A 409 -15.06 17.75 4.16
C GLY A 409 -15.34 16.95 5.43
N LEU A 410 -15.41 15.63 5.35
CA LEU A 410 -15.58 14.76 6.51
C LEU A 410 -14.46 13.72 6.56
N LEU A 411 -13.67 13.73 7.64
CA LEU A 411 -12.71 12.68 7.96
C LEU A 411 -13.30 11.80 9.06
N LEU A 412 -13.43 10.50 8.79
CA LEU A 412 -13.77 9.49 9.78
C LEU A 412 -12.52 8.65 10.06
N VAL A 413 -12.08 8.60 11.30
CA VAL A 413 -10.94 7.80 11.73
C VAL A 413 -11.46 6.71 12.67
N GLY A 414 -11.37 5.46 12.21
CA GLY A 414 -11.78 4.26 12.94
C GLY A 414 -10.60 3.49 13.53
N GLU A 415 -10.91 2.37 14.14
CA GLU A 415 -9.94 1.50 14.79
C GLU A 415 -10.32 0.02 14.58
N HIS A 416 -9.36 -0.89 14.75
CA HIS A 416 -9.57 -2.33 14.63
C HIS A 416 -10.56 -2.88 15.69
N THR A 417 -11.07 -4.06 15.47
CA THR A 417 -11.88 -4.86 16.43
C THR A 417 -13.05 -4.12 17.09
N ASN A 418 -13.56 -3.06 16.51
CA ASN A 418 -14.63 -2.25 17.11
C ASN A 418 -14.29 -1.78 18.55
N VAL A 419 -13.03 -1.44 18.81
CA VAL A 419 -12.56 -0.97 20.11
C VAL A 419 -13.46 0.13 20.65
N PHE A 420 -13.91 0.00 21.91
CA PHE A 420 -14.82 0.94 22.60
C PHE A 420 -16.13 1.25 21.84
N ASN A 421 -16.60 0.35 20.98
CA ASN A 421 -17.72 0.56 20.05
C ASN A 421 -17.51 1.64 18.97
N THR A 422 -16.29 2.06 18.75
CA THR A 422 -15.99 3.12 17.75
C THR A 422 -16.53 2.78 16.39
N GLY A 423 -16.41 1.52 15.95
CA GLY A 423 -16.94 1.05 14.68
C GLY A 423 -18.49 1.14 14.61
N VAL A 424 -19.20 0.85 15.70
CA VAL A 424 -20.66 1.00 15.77
C VAL A 424 -21.05 2.46 15.55
N TYR A 425 -20.44 3.37 16.32
CA TYR A 425 -20.79 4.79 16.27
C TYR A 425 -20.39 5.44 14.94
N LEU A 426 -19.24 5.07 14.38
CA LEU A 426 -18.84 5.52 13.05
C LEU A 426 -19.76 4.98 11.96
N ASN A 427 -20.24 3.74 12.08
CA ASN A 427 -21.11 3.11 11.10
C ASN A 427 -22.52 3.75 11.05
N ASP A 428 -22.98 4.35 12.14
CA ASP A 428 -24.21 5.14 12.13
C ASP A 428 -24.09 6.34 11.14
N ILE A 429 -22.89 6.93 11.05
CA ILE A 429 -22.59 8.01 10.10
C ILE A 429 -22.22 7.45 8.72
N ALA A 430 -21.31 6.48 8.65
CA ALA A 430 -20.79 5.92 7.41
C ALA A 430 -21.87 5.32 6.51
N ALA A 431 -22.92 4.74 7.12
CA ALA A 431 -24.07 4.20 6.40
C ALA A 431 -24.78 5.24 5.52
N ARG A 432 -24.80 6.53 5.93
CA ARG A 432 -25.35 7.65 5.11
C ARG A 432 -24.54 7.86 3.83
N PHE A 433 -23.28 7.47 3.83
CA PHE A 433 -22.32 7.61 2.73
C PHE A 433 -22.05 6.28 2.01
N ARG A 434 -22.79 5.22 2.37
CA ARG A 434 -22.80 3.90 1.73
C ARG A 434 -21.46 3.15 1.84
N PHE A 435 -20.89 3.11 3.04
CA PHE A 435 -19.81 2.22 3.42
C PHE A 435 -19.91 1.89 4.91
N ARG A 436 -19.11 0.93 5.38
CA ARG A 436 -18.96 0.62 6.80
C ARG A 436 -17.50 0.27 7.13
N PHE A 437 -17.12 0.52 8.36
CA PHE A 437 -15.97 -0.10 9.01
C PHE A 437 -16.36 -1.51 9.44
N ARG A 438 -15.53 -2.49 9.14
CA ARG A 438 -15.76 -3.87 9.57
C ARG A 438 -15.23 -4.06 10.98
N TYR A 439 -15.79 -5.03 11.69
CA TYR A 439 -15.28 -5.46 12.99
C TYR A 439 -14.30 -6.59 12.75
N ASP A 440 -13.12 -6.23 12.27
CA ASP A 440 -12.04 -7.15 11.96
C ASP A 440 -10.69 -6.55 12.36
N CYS A 441 -9.67 -7.39 12.25
CA CYS A 441 -8.29 -7.05 12.50
C CYS A 441 -7.48 -7.52 11.31
N LEU A 442 -6.77 -6.61 10.68
CA LEU A 442 -5.89 -6.90 9.55
C LEU A 442 -4.48 -7.14 10.06
N PHE A 443 -3.92 -8.25 9.62
CA PHE A 443 -2.54 -8.62 9.90
C PHE A 443 -1.79 -8.86 8.60
N ASP A 444 -0.52 -8.51 8.57
CA ASP A 444 0.36 -9.00 7.52
C ASP A 444 0.41 -10.54 7.55
N ILE A 445 0.50 -11.15 6.38
CA ILE A 445 0.44 -12.62 6.27
C ILE A 445 1.59 -13.29 7.02
N ASP A 446 2.80 -12.74 6.97
CA ASP A 446 3.98 -13.32 7.59
C ASP A 446 4.47 -12.51 8.80
N ALA A 447 4.48 -11.19 8.68
CA ALA A 447 5.06 -10.31 9.69
C ALA A 447 4.07 -9.85 10.77
N VAL A 448 2.84 -10.30 10.71
CA VAL A 448 1.73 -10.10 11.65
C VAL A 448 1.45 -8.61 11.90
N PHE A 449 2.24 -7.93 12.74
CA PHE A 449 2.07 -6.52 13.13
C PHE A 449 2.94 -5.54 12.36
N LYS A 450 3.58 -5.96 11.27
CA LYS A 450 4.48 -5.11 10.46
C LYS A 450 4.03 -5.09 9.01
N GLN A 451 2.90 -4.48 8.74
CA GLN A 451 2.43 -4.27 7.38
C GLN A 451 3.11 -3.04 6.78
N LEU A 452 3.94 -3.22 5.77
CA LEU A 452 4.51 -2.12 5.00
C LEU A 452 3.67 -1.85 3.75
N TYR A 453 2.92 -0.75 3.75
CA TYR A 453 2.19 -0.29 2.58
C TYR A 453 3.08 0.52 1.65
N GLN A 454 3.14 0.12 0.39
CA GLN A 454 3.80 0.85 -0.68
C GLN A 454 2.77 1.45 -1.63
N GLN A 455 3.06 2.66 -2.10
CA GLN A 455 2.17 3.36 -3.00
C GLN A 455 2.07 2.64 -4.35
N PRO A 456 0.86 2.62 -4.97
CA PRO A 456 0.68 2.13 -6.33
C PRO A 456 1.34 3.06 -7.35
N LEU A 457 1.46 2.58 -8.58
CA LEU A 457 2.06 3.34 -9.69
C LEU A 457 1.41 4.72 -9.89
N VAL A 458 0.10 4.82 -9.72
CA VAL A 458 -0.65 6.08 -9.71
C VAL A 458 -1.32 6.21 -8.35
N PRO A 459 -0.69 6.87 -7.38
CA PRO A 459 -1.26 7.08 -6.07
C PRO A 459 -2.46 8.03 -6.12
N HIS A 460 -3.38 7.85 -5.17
CA HIS A 460 -4.42 8.84 -4.90
C HIS A 460 -3.77 10.15 -4.40
N PRO A 461 -4.33 11.34 -4.70
CA PRO A 461 -3.78 12.61 -4.22
C PRO A 461 -3.49 12.67 -2.71
N ILE A 462 -4.27 11.99 -1.89
CA ILE A 462 -4.06 11.91 -0.43
C ILE A 462 -2.68 11.34 -0.09
N ILE A 463 -2.25 10.29 -0.81
CA ILE A 463 -1.06 9.51 -0.45
C ILE A 463 0.15 9.78 -1.36
N GLN A 464 0.01 10.63 -2.38
CA GLN A 464 1.07 10.80 -3.40
C GLN A 464 2.38 11.38 -2.86
N ASN A 465 2.33 12.12 -1.77
CA ASN A 465 3.49 12.77 -1.15
C ASN A 465 3.98 12.05 0.11
N MET A 466 3.43 10.87 0.40
CA MET A 466 3.74 10.07 1.56
C MET A 466 4.84 9.06 1.23
N PRO A 467 5.87 8.84 2.06
CA PRO A 467 6.75 7.68 1.92
C PRO A 467 5.98 6.38 2.21
N PRO A 468 6.60 5.19 2.03
CA PRO A 468 6.01 3.93 2.50
C PRO A 468 5.54 4.04 3.96
N LEU A 469 4.37 3.45 4.25
CA LEU A 469 3.69 3.57 5.54
C LEU A 469 3.65 2.22 6.25
N ASP A 470 4.14 2.20 7.47
CA ASP A 470 4.01 1.04 8.36
C ASP A 470 2.68 1.12 9.12
N PHE A 471 1.80 0.12 8.88
CA PHE A 471 0.63 -0.11 9.72
C PHE A 471 1.00 -1.07 10.86
N ALA A 472 0.49 -0.80 12.05
CA ALA A 472 0.54 -1.79 13.12
C ALA A 472 -0.61 -2.79 12.96
N VAL A 473 -1.82 -2.34 13.15
CA VAL A 473 -3.06 -3.12 12.99
C VAL A 473 -4.19 -2.17 12.61
N SER A 474 -5.05 -2.61 11.71
CA SER A 474 -6.20 -1.81 11.29
C SER A 474 -7.44 -2.67 11.09
N CYS A 475 -8.60 -2.08 10.89
CA CYS A 475 -9.75 -2.77 10.32
C CYS A 475 -9.83 -2.59 8.81
N SER A 476 -10.81 -3.21 8.18
CA SER A 476 -11.11 -2.99 6.78
C SER A 476 -12.37 -2.14 6.57
N ILE A 477 -12.46 -1.45 5.42
CA ILE A 477 -13.63 -0.72 5.00
C ILE A 477 -14.33 -1.48 3.89
N GLU A 478 -15.65 -1.62 4.02
CA GLU A 478 -16.51 -2.23 3.02
C GLU A 478 -17.46 -1.19 2.42
N PRO A 479 -17.27 -0.81 1.14
CA PRO A 479 -18.19 0.10 0.46
C PRO A 479 -19.39 -0.63 -0.14
N TYR A 480 -20.59 -0.05 0.02
CA TYR A 480 -21.82 -0.51 -0.63
C TYR A 480 -22.11 0.23 -1.93
N SER A 481 -21.29 1.20 -2.29
CA SER A 481 -21.45 2.04 -3.49
C SER A 481 -20.25 1.94 -4.39
N ARG A 482 -20.51 2.03 -5.71
CA ARG A 482 -19.44 2.17 -6.72
C ARG A 482 -18.92 3.61 -6.84
N ALA A 483 -19.56 4.57 -6.19
CA ALA A 483 -19.25 5.99 -6.34
C ALA A 483 -18.02 6.49 -5.56
N GLY A 484 -17.38 5.64 -4.79
CA GLY A 484 -16.16 5.96 -4.05
C GLY A 484 -14.93 5.24 -4.62
N ARG A 485 -13.77 5.56 -4.03
CA ARG A 485 -12.48 5.01 -4.45
C ARG A 485 -11.64 4.61 -3.24
N ALA A 486 -10.98 3.46 -3.32
CA ALA A 486 -9.93 3.11 -2.39
C ALA A 486 -8.69 4.00 -2.64
N ALA A 487 -8.30 4.78 -1.66
CA ALA A 487 -7.05 5.53 -1.68
C ALA A 487 -5.89 4.68 -1.18
N ILE A 488 -6.14 3.84 -0.15
CA ILE A 488 -5.23 2.77 0.26
C ILE A 488 -5.96 1.44 0.05
N LEU A 489 -5.44 0.66 -0.88
CA LEU A 489 -5.79 -0.73 -1.13
C LEU A 489 -4.53 -1.55 -0.91
N ALA A 490 -4.50 -2.34 0.15
CA ALA A 490 -3.36 -3.16 0.49
C ALA A 490 -3.64 -4.64 0.21
N THR A 491 -2.61 -5.36 -0.22
CA THR A 491 -2.61 -6.81 -0.47
C THR A 491 -1.62 -7.49 0.47
N GLY A 492 -1.64 -8.81 0.52
CA GLY A 492 -0.76 -9.57 1.43
C GLY A 492 -1.23 -9.51 2.88
N LEU A 493 -2.53 -9.36 3.08
CA LEU A 493 -3.13 -9.27 4.40
C LEU A 493 -4.06 -10.44 4.68
N ARG A 494 -4.20 -10.74 5.96
CA ARG A 494 -5.19 -11.62 6.53
C ARG A 494 -6.10 -10.81 7.44
N SER A 495 -7.42 -10.90 7.21
CA SER A 495 -8.45 -10.32 8.07
C SER A 495 -9.02 -11.40 8.98
N LEU A 496 -9.06 -11.14 10.28
CA LEU A 496 -9.72 -11.96 11.28
C LEU A 496 -10.91 -11.20 11.86
N PRO A 497 -12.15 -11.69 11.71
CA PRO A 497 -13.30 -11.10 12.37
C PRO A 497 -13.10 -11.09 13.88
N ALA A 498 -13.29 -9.93 14.50
CA ALA A 498 -13.15 -9.73 15.93
C ALA A 498 -13.99 -8.53 16.39
N ASP A 499 -14.56 -8.65 17.56
CA ASP A 499 -15.27 -7.57 18.24
C ASP A 499 -14.74 -7.50 19.68
N TYR A 500 -14.29 -6.32 20.10
CA TYR A 500 -13.69 -6.09 21.40
C TYR A 500 -14.60 -6.48 22.58
N HIS A 501 -15.91 -6.35 22.41
CA HIS A 501 -16.87 -6.76 23.43
C HIS A 501 -17.03 -8.28 23.57
N ALA A 502 -16.83 -9.01 22.48
CA ALA A 502 -17.00 -10.46 22.44
C ALA A 502 -15.67 -11.22 22.54
N SER A 503 -14.55 -10.54 22.32
CA SER A 503 -13.23 -11.14 22.26
C SER A 503 -12.15 -10.22 22.83
N ASN A 504 -10.91 -10.65 22.75
CA ASN A 504 -9.75 -9.85 23.16
C ASN A 504 -9.50 -8.66 22.23
N PHE A 505 -8.69 -7.71 22.71
CA PHE A 505 -8.23 -6.54 21.98
C PHE A 505 -7.64 -6.92 20.60
N TYR A 506 -6.80 -7.97 20.58
CA TYR A 506 -6.37 -8.64 19.36
C TYR A 506 -6.88 -10.06 19.33
N PRO A 507 -7.49 -10.51 18.20
CA PRO A 507 -7.78 -11.92 18.03
C PRO A 507 -6.48 -12.70 17.92
N GLN A 508 -6.51 -13.97 18.35
CA GLN A 508 -5.37 -14.86 18.12
C GLN A 508 -5.11 -15.00 16.61
N VAL A 509 -3.87 -14.76 16.21
CA VAL A 509 -3.46 -14.80 14.81
C VAL A 509 -3.28 -16.26 14.37
N GLU A 510 -4.33 -16.79 13.78
CA GLU A 510 -4.43 -18.18 13.36
C GLU A 510 -5.24 -18.31 12.05
N ASP A 511 -5.09 -19.43 11.36
CA ASP A 511 -5.89 -19.72 10.19
C ASP A 511 -7.27 -20.24 10.61
N ARG A 512 -8.28 -19.40 10.48
CA ARG A 512 -9.68 -19.69 10.83
C ARG A 512 -10.53 -19.85 9.57
N ALA A 513 -11.62 -20.60 9.67
CA ALA A 513 -12.57 -20.78 8.57
C ALA A 513 -13.24 -19.48 8.13
N ASP A 514 -13.36 -18.52 9.04
CA ASP A 514 -13.91 -17.18 8.78
C ASP A 514 -12.84 -16.13 8.43
N ALA A 515 -11.55 -16.51 8.42
CA ALA A 515 -10.48 -15.63 7.96
C ALA A 515 -10.65 -15.29 6.48
N ARG A 516 -10.24 -14.10 6.12
CA ARG A 516 -10.21 -13.62 4.73
C ARG A 516 -8.80 -13.22 4.37
N TYR A 517 -8.45 -13.44 3.11
CA TYR A 517 -7.14 -13.14 2.57
C TYR A 517 -7.26 -12.26 1.32
N GLY A 518 -6.20 -11.57 0.97
CA GLY A 518 -6.10 -10.86 -0.28
C GLY A 518 -6.01 -9.36 -0.15
N ALA A 519 -6.90 -8.64 -0.84
CA ALA A 519 -6.90 -7.18 -0.94
C ALA A 519 -7.92 -6.55 0.01
N PHE A 520 -7.50 -5.55 0.80
CA PHE A 520 -8.35 -4.85 1.76
C PHE A 520 -8.24 -3.34 1.62
N ILE A 521 -9.35 -2.64 1.84
CA ILE A 521 -9.41 -1.18 1.81
C ILE A 521 -9.16 -0.66 3.21
N GLN A 522 -8.12 0.16 3.37
CA GLN A 522 -7.76 0.80 4.63
C GLN A 522 -7.98 2.32 4.62
N LEU A 523 -8.05 2.94 3.42
CA LEU A 523 -8.49 4.32 3.25
C LEU A 523 -9.49 4.39 2.10
N TRP A 524 -10.71 4.76 2.40
CA TRP A 524 -11.80 4.93 1.45
C TRP A 524 -12.13 6.40 1.25
N THR A 525 -12.37 6.81 0.01
CA THR A 525 -12.82 8.15 -0.32
C THR A 525 -14.16 8.10 -1.04
N ALA A 526 -15.04 9.01 -0.69
CA ALA A 526 -16.35 9.16 -1.31
C ALA A 526 -16.68 10.64 -1.55
N ARG A 527 -17.68 10.87 -2.41
CA ARG A 527 -18.16 12.20 -2.75
C ARG A 527 -19.67 12.26 -2.57
N ARG A 528 -20.14 13.34 -1.95
CA ARG A 528 -21.57 13.57 -1.74
C ARG A 528 -21.91 15.05 -1.98
N GLY A 529 -22.73 15.33 -2.99
CA GLY A 529 -22.99 16.72 -3.38
C GLY A 529 -21.68 17.44 -3.75
N ALA A 530 -21.46 18.61 -3.18
CA ALA A 530 -20.24 19.38 -3.37
C ALA A 530 -19.09 18.97 -2.43
N GLY A 531 -19.33 18.08 -1.44
CA GLY A 531 -18.37 17.71 -0.40
C GLY A 531 -17.70 16.37 -0.61
N ARG A 532 -16.73 16.10 0.26
CA ARG A 532 -15.82 14.94 0.21
C ARG A 532 -15.76 14.23 1.55
N ILE A 533 -15.58 12.93 1.51
CA ILE A 533 -15.46 12.07 2.69
C ILE A 533 -14.19 11.24 2.52
N ALA A 534 -13.40 11.16 3.60
CA ALA A 534 -12.33 10.18 3.74
C ALA A 534 -12.59 9.34 5.00
N ALA A 535 -12.40 8.04 4.91
CA ALA A 535 -12.51 7.12 6.04
C ALA A 535 -11.21 6.32 6.14
N PHE A 536 -10.55 6.39 7.28
CA PHE A 536 -9.28 5.75 7.57
C PHE A 536 -9.44 4.79 8.76
N THR A 537 -8.72 3.69 8.79
CA THR A 537 -9.02 2.52 9.62
C THR A 537 -8.08 2.27 10.79
N ASP A 538 -7.13 3.16 11.04
CA ASP A 538 -6.11 2.97 12.07
C ASP A 538 -5.83 4.31 12.77
N SER A 539 -6.54 4.56 13.87
CA SER A 539 -6.39 5.78 14.63
C SER A 539 -5.03 5.89 15.29
N THR A 540 -4.48 4.76 15.69
CA THR A 540 -3.19 4.62 16.37
C THR A 540 -2.03 5.24 15.57
N GLN A 541 -2.13 5.31 14.23
CA GLN A 541 -1.15 5.96 13.38
C GLN A 541 -0.88 7.44 13.76
N PHE A 542 -1.85 8.10 14.37
CA PHE A 542 -1.79 9.54 14.70
C PHE A 542 -1.62 9.80 16.19
N SER A 543 -1.56 8.78 17.03
CA SER A 543 -1.23 8.90 18.44
C SER A 543 0.20 9.40 18.64
N ASN A 544 0.46 10.13 19.73
CA ASN A 544 1.75 10.75 19.99
C ASN A 544 2.95 9.80 19.92
N PHE A 545 2.76 8.52 20.30
CA PHE A 545 3.82 7.53 20.24
C PHE A 545 4.16 7.06 18.82
N SER A 546 3.38 7.44 17.81
CA SER A 546 3.46 6.90 16.45
C SER A 546 3.54 7.97 15.36
N THR A 547 2.95 9.15 15.59
CA THR A 547 2.53 10.09 14.55
C THR A 547 3.62 10.64 13.63
N PHE A 548 4.89 10.69 14.04
CA PHE A 548 5.99 11.21 13.20
C PHE A 548 6.91 10.11 12.65
N GLU A 549 6.53 8.86 12.79
CA GLU A 549 7.10 7.81 11.97
C GLU A 549 6.79 8.05 10.49
N PRO A 550 7.61 7.52 9.56
CA PRO A 550 7.48 7.84 8.14
C PRO A 550 6.07 7.64 7.57
N GLY A 551 5.55 8.64 6.89
CA GLY A 551 4.29 8.59 6.18
C GLY A 551 3.06 9.02 6.98
N LYS A 552 3.11 9.03 8.31
CA LYS A 552 1.92 9.22 9.15
C LYS A 552 1.46 10.67 9.19
N ALA A 553 2.35 11.61 9.46
CA ALA A 553 2.03 13.04 9.42
C ALA A 553 1.67 13.50 8.00
N GLU A 554 2.39 13.01 6.99
CA GLU A 554 2.10 13.29 5.58
C GLU A 554 0.73 12.75 5.17
N LEU A 555 0.31 11.58 5.67
CA LEU A 555 -1.02 11.03 5.44
C LEU A 555 -2.12 11.92 6.01
N MET A 556 -1.95 12.38 7.26
CA MET A 556 -2.91 13.30 7.88
C MET A 556 -3.05 14.60 7.07
N LEU A 557 -1.93 15.23 6.70
CA LEU A 557 -1.94 16.44 5.86
C LEU A 557 -2.58 16.17 4.50
N GLY A 558 -2.27 15.04 3.87
CA GLY A 558 -2.86 14.64 2.60
C GLY A 558 -4.38 14.46 2.67
N MET A 559 -4.89 13.83 3.75
CA MET A 559 -6.33 13.69 3.98
C MET A 559 -6.99 15.06 4.19
N LEU A 560 -6.43 15.90 5.07
CA LEU A 560 -6.99 17.21 5.35
C LEU A 560 -6.97 18.11 4.10
N GLU A 561 -5.88 18.12 3.33
CA GLU A 561 -5.79 18.94 2.11
C GLU A 561 -6.79 18.47 1.06
N TRP A 562 -6.90 17.14 0.82
CA TRP A 562 -7.87 16.60 -0.12
C TRP A 562 -9.31 16.92 0.30
N LEU A 563 -9.62 16.82 1.59
CA LEU A 563 -10.92 17.15 2.16
C LEU A 563 -11.19 18.65 2.15
N ASN A 564 -10.17 19.48 2.17
CA ASN A 564 -10.28 20.96 2.14
C ASN A 564 -10.57 21.51 0.73
N HIS A 565 -10.83 20.64 -0.24
CA HIS A 565 -11.32 20.99 -1.56
C HIS A 565 -12.79 20.59 -1.73
N ARG A 566 -13.53 21.33 -2.55
CA ARG A 566 -14.84 20.91 -3.06
C ARG A 566 -14.69 19.89 -4.17
N ASN A 567 -15.76 19.23 -4.52
CA ASN A 567 -15.77 18.39 -5.72
C ASN A 567 -15.67 19.27 -6.97
N ALA A 568 -14.95 18.79 -7.98
CA ALA A 568 -14.99 19.41 -9.31
C ALA A 568 -16.40 19.28 -9.90
N SER A 569 -16.90 20.37 -10.42
CA SER A 569 -18.20 20.42 -11.08
C SER A 569 -18.09 21.23 -12.39
N PRO A 570 -18.47 20.67 -13.55
CA PRO A 570 -18.97 19.29 -13.75
C PRO A 570 -17.87 18.21 -13.61
N ASP A 571 -18.26 16.99 -13.23
CA ASP A 571 -17.35 15.83 -13.28
C ASP A 571 -17.26 15.32 -14.74
N VAL A 572 -16.15 15.61 -15.39
CA VAL A 572 -15.92 15.24 -16.80
C VAL A 572 -15.39 13.82 -16.99
N ARG A 573 -15.09 13.09 -15.92
CA ARG A 573 -14.51 11.73 -16.01
C ARG A 573 -15.42 10.75 -16.77
N PRO A 574 -16.74 10.67 -16.52
CA PRO A 574 -17.61 9.77 -17.29
C PRO A 574 -17.60 10.08 -18.78
N LEU A 575 -17.50 11.37 -19.16
CA LEU A 575 -17.42 11.79 -20.55
C LEU A 575 -16.09 11.32 -21.19
N LEU A 576 -14.96 11.49 -20.51
CA LEU A 576 -13.67 11.00 -20.97
C LEU A 576 -13.66 9.48 -21.17
N VAL A 577 -14.18 8.74 -20.20
CA VAL A 577 -14.31 7.27 -20.29
C VAL A 577 -15.23 6.87 -21.44
N GLY A 578 -16.40 7.49 -21.56
CA GLY A 578 -17.35 7.21 -22.64
C GLY A 578 -16.78 7.48 -24.03
N LEU A 579 -16.15 8.64 -24.20
CA LEU A 579 -15.46 9.00 -25.46
C LEU A 579 -14.34 8.01 -25.77
N GLY A 580 -13.52 7.69 -24.78
CA GLY A 580 -12.43 6.74 -24.94
C GLY A 580 -12.91 5.35 -25.34
N VAL A 581 -13.99 4.85 -24.74
CA VAL A 581 -14.61 3.58 -25.12
C VAL A 581 -15.13 3.61 -26.57
N LEU A 582 -15.78 4.71 -26.96
CA LEU A 582 -16.25 4.88 -28.34
C LEU A 582 -15.09 4.89 -29.35
N LEU A 583 -13.98 5.55 -29.03
CA LEU A 583 -12.80 5.55 -29.90
C LEU A 583 -12.18 4.17 -30.05
N VAL A 584 -12.05 3.40 -28.96
CA VAL A 584 -11.57 2.01 -29.00
C VAL A 584 -12.54 1.13 -29.80
N ALA A 585 -13.84 1.25 -29.59
CA ALA A 585 -14.84 0.52 -30.36
C ALA A 585 -14.78 0.86 -31.85
N GLY A 586 -14.66 2.15 -32.17
CA GLY A 586 -14.47 2.64 -33.54
C GLY A 586 -13.23 2.08 -34.22
N SER A 587 -12.11 2.04 -33.47
CA SER A 587 -10.85 1.41 -33.91
C SER A 587 -11.06 -0.07 -34.29
N LEU A 588 -11.79 -0.84 -33.48
CA LEU A 588 -12.07 -2.25 -33.76
C LEU A 588 -12.96 -2.45 -34.99
N VAL A 589 -13.90 -1.55 -35.26
CA VAL A 589 -14.73 -1.56 -36.47
C VAL A 589 -13.87 -1.23 -37.70
N LEU A 590 -13.06 -0.18 -37.62
CA LEU A 590 -12.17 0.24 -38.71
C LEU A 590 -11.08 -0.78 -39.01
N ARG A 591 -10.62 -1.53 -38.02
CA ARG A 591 -9.66 -2.63 -38.19
C ARG A 591 -10.12 -3.61 -39.25
N GLY A 592 -11.39 -4.02 -39.22
CA GLY A 592 -11.95 -4.96 -40.21
C GLY A 592 -11.90 -4.42 -41.62
N ARG A 593 -12.03 -3.09 -41.81
CA ARG A 593 -11.97 -2.42 -43.12
C ARG A 593 -10.55 -2.19 -43.62
N TRP A 594 -9.60 -1.92 -42.71
CA TRP A 594 -8.24 -1.51 -43.04
C TRP A 594 -7.17 -2.56 -42.72
N SER A 595 -7.56 -3.78 -42.40
CA SER A 595 -6.66 -4.91 -42.10
C SER A 595 -5.59 -4.60 -41.04
N ALA A 596 -5.89 -3.70 -40.10
CA ALA A 596 -4.93 -3.31 -39.07
C ALA A 596 -4.51 -4.50 -38.21
N SER A 597 -3.22 -4.60 -37.92
CA SER A 597 -2.66 -5.64 -37.06
C SER A 597 -3.17 -5.50 -35.64
N TRP A 598 -3.69 -6.59 -35.07
CA TRP A 598 -4.08 -6.64 -33.66
C TRP A 598 -2.89 -6.33 -32.71
N LEU A 599 -1.66 -6.67 -33.14
CA LEU A 599 -0.45 -6.41 -32.35
C LEU A 599 -0.14 -4.90 -32.28
N LEU A 600 -0.35 -4.16 -33.37
CA LEU A 600 -0.24 -2.70 -33.35
C LEU A 600 -1.29 -2.04 -32.46
N LEU A 601 -2.52 -2.54 -32.47
CA LEU A 601 -3.58 -2.05 -31.57
C LEU A 601 -3.25 -2.33 -30.11
N LEU A 602 -2.70 -3.51 -29.81
CA LEU A 602 -2.23 -3.81 -28.46
C LEU A 602 -1.08 -2.89 -28.04
N GLY A 603 -0.08 -2.69 -28.92
CA GLY A 603 1.01 -1.75 -28.67
C GLY A 603 0.50 -0.33 -28.44
N ALA A 604 -0.44 0.13 -29.25
CA ALA A 604 -1.08 1.44 -29.09
C ALA A 604 -1.85 1.57 -27.76
N ALA A 605 -2.56 0.52 -27.35
CA ALA A 605 -3.24 0.49 -26.05
C ALA A 605 -2.24 0.56 -24.88
N VAL A 606 -1.13 -0.18 -24.95
CA VAL A 606 -0.06 -0.15 -23.95
C VAL A 606 0.61 1.22 -23.87
N LEU A 607 0.85 1.87 -25.04
CA LEU A 607 1.37 3.25 -25.08
C LEU A 607 0.35 4.24 -24.50
N GLY A 608 -0.94 4.10 -24.84
CA GLY A 608 -2.02 4.93 -24.29
C GLY A 608 -2.14 4.81 -22.78
N TRP A 609 -2.01 3.59 -22.24
CA TRP A 609 -1.91 3.36 -20.80
C TRP A 609 -0.70 4.07 -20.19
N SER A 610 0.48 3.96 -20.79
CA SER A 610 1.69 4.60 -20.30
C SER A 610 1.56 6.13 -20.28
N ALA A 611 1.04 6.72 -21.36
CA ALA A 611 0.80 8.15 -21.47
C ALA A 611 -0.21 8.63 -20.42
N ALA A 612 -1.31 7.87 -20.20
CA ALA A 612 -2.31 8.20 -19.20
C ALA A 612 -1.73 8.18 -17.78
N VAL A 613 -0.96 7.14 -17.43
CA VAL A 613 -0.30 7.01 -16.12
C VAL A 613 0.60 8.21 -15.85
N LEU A 614 1.48 8.58 -16.78
CA LEU A 614 2.37 9.72 -16.62
C LEU A 614 1.60 11.04 -16.51
N SER A 615 0.58 11.22 -17.36
CA SER A 615 -0.26 12.43 -17.35
C SER A 615 -1.05 12.58 -16.06
N VAL A 616 -1.66 11.51 -15.55
CA VAL A 616 -2.40 11.57 -14.28
C VAL A 616 -1.47 11.88 -13.11
N ARG A 617 -0.29 11.25 -13.04
CA ARG A 617 0.70 11.57 -12.01
C ARG A 617 1.11 13.04 -12.05
N ALA A 618 1.43 13.57 -13.23
CA ALA A 618 1.79 14.97 -13.39
C ALA A 618 0.67 15.91 -12.95
N VAL A 619 -0.57 15.60 -13.34
CA VAL A 619 -1.75 16.38 -12.94
C VAL A 619 -2.00 16.31 -11.44
N HIS A 620 -1.90 15.13 -10.81
CA HIS A 620 -2.08 14.98 -9.37
C HIS A 620 -1.02 15.78 -8.59
N VAL A 621 0.26 15.69 -8.97
CA VAL A 621 1.35 16.45 -8.34
C VAL A 621 1.11 17.97 -8.46
N ALA A 622 0.69 18.43 -9.64
CA ALA A 622 0.44 19.84 -9.87
C ALA A 622 -0.81 20.37 -9.14
N SER A 623 -1.88 19.56 -9.06
CA SER A 623 -3.18 19.97 -8.51
C SER A 623 -3.35 19.76 -7.01
N SER A 624 -2.52 18.95 -6.38
CA SER A 624 -2.64 18.58 -4.96
C SER A 624 -1.27 18.51 -4.29
N PRO A 625 -0.50 19.62 -4.25
CA PRO A 625 0.75 19.68 -3.50
C PRO A 625 0.46 19.56 -2.00
N LEU A 626 1.45 19.14 -1.21
CA LEU A 626 1.35 19.27 0.24
C LEU A 626 1.20 20.73 0.64
N PRO A 627 0.37 21.03 1.66
CA PRO A 627 0.23 22.40 2.15
C PRO A 627 1.56 22.88 2.71
N LYS A 628 1.85 24.18 2.50
CA LYS A 628 2.97 24.84 3.16
C LYS A 628 2.55 25.30 4.55
N PRO A 629 3.44 25.24 5.54
CA PRO A 629 3.13 25.71 6.87
C PRO A 629 2.82 27.22 6.85
N ALA A 630 1.73 27.59 7.47
CA ALA A 630 1.32 29.00 7.65
C ALA A 630 1.96 29.64 8.89
N ARG A 631 2.46 28.82 9.81
CA ARG A 631 3.12 29.23 11.06
C ARG A 631 4.44 28.51 11.21
N PRO A 632 5.50 29.17 11.70
CA PRO A 632 6.79 28.53 11.91
C PRO A 632 6.68 27.43 12.98
N PHE A 633 7.52 26.44 12.87
CA PHE A 633 7.69 25.37 13.86
C PHE A 633 9.13 24.87 13.83
N THR A 634 9.58 24.34 14.94
CA THR A 634 10.91 23.72 15.01
C THR A 634 10.87 22.33 14.40
N HIS A 635 11.69 22.13 13.38
CA HIS A 635 11.78 20.87 12.64
C HIS A 635 13.13 20.21 12.87
N VAL A 636 13.10 19.01 13.47
CA VAL A 636 14.28 18.18 13.73
C VAL A 636 14.34 17.06 12.71
N VAL A 637 15.42 16.97 11.97
CA VAL A 637 15.64 15.90 10.99
C VAL A 637 16.58 14.85 11.55
N ILE A 638 16.14 13.61 11.56
CA ILE A 638 16.99 12.45 11.89
C ILE A 638 17.58 11.88 10.61
N ASP A 639 18.91 11.87 10.53
CA ASP A 639 19.59 11.33 9.35
C ASP A 639 19.45 9.82 9.22
N ARG A 640 19.14 9.38 8.00
CA ARG A 640 19.14 7.98 7.56
C ARG A 640 20.09 7.73 6.39
N THR A 641 20.96 8.69 6.07
CA THR A 641 21.97 8.58 5.01
C THR A 641 23.18 7.80 5.52
N VAL A 642 23.75 8.28 6.62
CA VAL A 642 24.99 7.75 7.24
C VAL A 642 24.72 7.05 8.57
N CYS A 643 23.45 7.07 9.04
CA CYS A 643 23.02 6.44 10.29
C CYS A 643 21.97 5.37 9.99
N ASP A 644 22.19 4.13 10.47
CA ASP A 644 21.21 3.06 10.42
C ASP A 644 20.84 2.49 11.80
N ALA A 645 21.20 3.20 12.87
CA ALA A 645 20.77 2.84 14.22
C ALA A 645 19.26 2.57 14.24
N PRO A 646 18.79 1.50 14.89
CA PRO A 646 17.39 1.16 14.92
C PRO A 646 16.53 2.29 15.48
N LEU A 647 15.41 2.57 14.81
CA LEU A 647 14.37 3.49 15.25
C LEU A 647 13.04 2.75 15.25
N SER A 648 12.10 3.20 16.05
CA SER A 648 10.77 2.62 16.09
C SER A 648 10.11 2.67 14.71
N THR A 649 9.50 1.59 14.29
CA THR A 649 8.69 1.49 13.06
C THR A 649 7.22 1.26 13.34
N SER A 650 6.90 0.83 14.57
CA SER A 650 5.54 0.63 15.04
C SER A 650 5.47 1.11 16.49
N GLY A 651 4.54 1.99 16.77
CA GLY A 651 4.40 2.62 18.07
C GLY A 651 4.29 1.68 19.27
N PHE A 652 3.75 0.47 19.07
CA PHE A 652 3.54 -0.51 20.13
C PHE A 652 4.72 -1.42 20.44
N ILE A 653 5.68 -1.51 19.53
CA ILE A 653 6.78 -2.45 19.69
C ILE A 653 7.80 -1.82 20.62
N ALA A 654 8.23 -2.57 21.62
CA ALA A 654 9.33 -2.18 22.49
C ALA A 654 10.55 -1.77 21.66
N GLY A 655 11.23 -0.72 22.11
CA GLY A 655 12.46 -0.26 21.48
C GLY A 655 13.51 -1.37 21.42
N GLU A 656 14.33 -1.34 20.40
CA GLU A 656 15.49 -2.24 20.31
C GLU A 656 16.57 -1.80 21.30
N ALA A 657 17.26 -2.75 21.94
CA ALA A 657 18.21 -2.47 23.00
C ALA A 657 19.28 -1.41 22.63
N LYS A 658 19.67 -1.32 21.35
CA LYS A 658 20.60 -0.33 20.80
C LYS A 658 19.90 0.70 19.92
N GLY A 659 18.56 0.78 19.95
CA GLY A 659 17.75 1.74 19.21
C GLY A 659 17.69 3.10 19.88
N PHE A 660 17.17 4.07 19.16
CA PHE A 660 16.96 5.45 19.60
C PHE A 660 15.52 5.91 19.38
N GLY A 661 14.57 4.98 19.38
CA GLY A 661 13.16 5.29 19.14
C GLY A 661 12.56 6.15 20.23
N ILE A 662 12.96 5.96 21.51
CA ILE A 662 12.48 6.79 22.63
C ILE A 662 13.11 8.18 22.55
N PHE A 663 14.40 8.31 22.29
CA PHE A 663 15.07 9.59 22.08
C PHE A 663 14.34 10.43 21.00
N GLU A 664 14.06 9.83 19.85
CA GLU A 664 13.34 10.51 18.77
C GLU A 664 11.94 10.99 19.21
N ARG A 665 11.20 10.17 19.97
CA ARG A 665 9.87 10.53 20.48
C ARG A 665 9.90 11.60 21.55
N TRP A 666 10.94 11.65 22.37
CA TRP A 666 11.07 12.66 23.43
C TRP A 666 11.32 14.06 22.89
N ILE A 667 11.85 14.18 21.67
CA ILE A 667 11.95 15.48 20.96
C ILE A 667 10.55 16.11 20.82
N LEU A 668 9.52 15.31 20.58
CA LEU A 668 8.13 15.80 20.46
C LEU A 668 7.60 16.42 21.77
N ARG A 669 8.12 15.99 22.93
CA ARG A 669 7.75 16.55 24.23
C ARG A 669 8.21 17.99 24.44
N LEU A 670 9.12 18.47 23.60
CA LEU A 670 9.55 19.86 23.54
C LEU A 670 8.64 20.72 22.63
N GLY A 671 7.61 20.13 22.03
CA GLY A 671 6.78 20.79 21.01
C GLY A 671 7.49 20.94 19.67
N TRP A 672 8.55 20.17 19.43
CA TRP A 672 9.28 20.11 18.17
C TRP A 672 8.80 18.90 17.35
N PHE A 673 8.93 18.98 16.01
CA PHE A 673 8.45 17.92 15.13
C PHE A 673 9.63 17.23 14.45
N THR A 674 9.58 15.90 14.37
CA THR A 674 10.64 15.10 13.80
C THR A 674 10.28 14.58 12.41
N SER A 675 11.30 14.35 11.58
CA SER A 675 11.18 13.54 10.36
C SER A 675 12.49 12.82 10.08
N ARG A 676 12.38 11.62 9.49
CA ARG A 676 13.52 10.82 9.05
C ARG A 676 13.76 11.09 7.57
N ARG A 677 14.98 11.51 7.21
CA ARG A 677 15.31 11.88 5.83
C ARG A 677 16.60 11.23 5.36
N GLN A 678 16.80 11.19 4.04
CA GLN A 678 18.00 10.64 3.40
C GLN A 678 18.53 11.58 2.31
N GLY A 679 19.81 11.43 1.99
CA GLY A 679 20.48 12.24 0.96
C GLY A 679 20.47 13.72 1.31
N ASN A 680 20.27 14.57 0.33
CA ASN A 680 20.28 16.02 0.54
C ASN A 680 19.02 16.55 1.24
N ASP A 681 17.97 15.75 1.35
CA ASP A 681 16.72 16.15 2.02
C ASP A 681 16.88 16.29 3.53
N VAL A 682 18.02 15.81 4.09
CA VAL A 682 18.34 15.97 5.52
C VAL A 682 18.60 17.42 5.89
N PHE A 683 19.01 18.27 4.96
CA PHE A 683 19.36 19.66 5.21
C PHE A 683 18.16 20.63 5.25
N GLY A 684 16.94 20.08 5.29
CA GLY A 684 15.71 20.89 5.34
C GLY A 684 15.18 21.22 6.75
N GLY A 685 15.87 20.82 7.82
CA GLY A 685 15.45 21.06 9.20
C GLY A 685 16.19 22.20 9.88
N ASP A 686 15.72 22.61 11.07
CA ASP A 686 16.40 23.57 11.96
C ASP A 686 17.53 22.88 12.74
N LEU A 687 17.35 21.61 13.08
CA LEU A 687 18.34 20.74 13.71
C LEU A 687 18.46 19.44 12.91
N LEU A 688 19.70 19.07 12.56
CA LEU A 688 20.04 17.78 11.98
C LEU A 688 20.72 16.89 13.02
N VAL A 689 20.13 15.71 13.25
CA VAL A 689 20.62 14.76 14.26
C VAL A 689 21.17 13.51 13.57
N PHE A 690 22.42 13.17 13.90
CA PHE A 690 23.08 11.92 13.51
C PHE A 690 23.15 10.98 14.72
N LEU A 691 22.52 9.82 14.61
CA LEU A 691 22.45 8.79 15.64
C LEU A 691 23.37 7.63 15.30
N HIS A 692 24.50 7.46 16.02
CA HIS A 692 25.50 6.43 15.77
C HIS A 692 25.86 6.32 14.28
N PRO A 693 26.50 7.34 13.67
CA PRO A 693 26.89 7.29 12.28
C PRO A 693 27.82 6.10 12.03
N ASN A 694 27.45 5.21 11.11
CA ASN A 694 28.13 3.95 10.84
C ASN A 694 28.28 3.63 9.35
N ARG A 695 27.79 4.52 8.48
CA ARG A 695 27.95 4.44 7.04
C ARG A 695 28.84 5.57 6.52
N PRO A 696 29.61 5.35 5.44
CA PRO A 696 30.49 6.36 4.91
C PRO A 696 29.72 7.54 4.32
N ALA A 697 30.11 8.77 4.67
CA ALA A 697 29.61 9.99 4.07
C ALA A 697 30.37 10.28 2.75
N SER A 698 29.63 10.49 1.65
CA SER A 698 30.23 10.88 0.37
C SER A 698 30.87 12.28 0.47
N PRO A 699 31.88 12.61 -0.37
CA PRO A 699 32.43 13.96 -0.38
C PRO A 699 31.37 15.04 -0.62
N GLY A 700 30.43 14.82 -1.54
CA GLY A 700 29.36 15.77 -1.82
C GLY A 700 28.42 16.00 -0.63
N PHE A 701 28.11 14.93 0.13
CA PHE A 701 27.30 15.04 1.36
C PHE A 701 28.03 15.87 2.43
N ARG A 702 29.35 15.67 2.60
CA ARG A 702 30.15 16.45 3.58
C ARG A 702 30.24 17.94 3.21
N THR A 703 30.36 18.26 1.91
CA THR A 703 30.32 19.63 1.43
C THR A 703 28.95 20.26 1.72
N ALA A 704 27.84 19.58 1.37
CA ALA A 704 26.50 20.04 1.64
C ALA A 704 26.22 20.22 3.14
N LEU A 705 26.79 19.36 3.99
CA LEU A 705 26.73 19.49 5.45
C LEU A 705 27.44 20.78 5.93
N ALA A 706 28.63 21.07 5.42
CA ALA A 706 29.36 22.28 5.75
C ALA A 706 28.59 23.52 5.31
N ASP A 707 28.02 23.54 4.12
CA ASP A 707 27.21 24.63 3.59
C ASP A 707 25.93 24.84 4.43
N TYR A 708 25.27 23.74 4.83
CA TYR A 708 24.11 23.78 5.71
C TYR A 708 24.46 24.44 7.06
N VAL A 709 25.55 24.03 7.71
CA VAL A 709 25.99 24.63 8.97
C VAL A 709 26.38 26.08 8.76
N ALA A 710 27.16 26.41 7.74
CA ALA A 710 27.59 27.78 7.45
C ALA A 710 26.38 28.72 7.22
N SER A 711 25.28 28.21 6.65
CA SER A 711 24.04 28.96 6.42
C SER A 711 23.18 29.16 7.67
N GLY A 712 23.51 28.56 8.80
CA GLY A 712 22.80 28.68 10.08
C GLY A 712 22.23 27.39 10.64
N GLY A 713 22.33 26.27 9.92
CA GLY A 713 21.88 24.95 10.37
C GLY A 713 22.61 24.50 11.65
N LYS A 714 21.89 23.78 12.49
CA LYS A 714 22.43 23.19 13.72
C LYS A 714 22.58 21.68 13.53
N VAL A 715 23.68 21.14 14.04
CA VAL A 715 23.99 19.70 13.93
C VAL A 715 24.25 19.13 15.31
N LEU A 716 23.64 18.00 15.61
CA LEU A 716 23.92 17.17 16.77
C LEU A 716 24.41 15.80 16.31
N VAL A 717 25.63 15.43 16.68
CA VAL A 717 26.19 14.09 16.44
C VAL A 717 26.20 13.34 17.75
N LEU A 718 25.46 12.23 17.82
CA LEU A 718 25.45 11.32 18.95
C LEU A 718 26.28 10.07 18.59
N ASP A 719 27.41 9.91 19.28
CA ASP A 719 28.31 8.76 19.15
C ASP A 719 28.65 8.16 20.51
N SER A 720 29.20 6.98 20.53
CA SER A 720 29.59 6.34 21.77
C SER A 720 30.53 5.13 21.53
N PRO A 721 31.21 4.60 22.58
CA PRO A 721 31.94 3.35 22.46
C PRO A 721 31.11 2.15 21.98
N ALA A 722 29.80 2.20 22.13
CA ALA A 722 28.86 1.18 21.63
C ALA A 722 28.68 1.17 20.11
N ASN A 723 29.27 2.13 19.39
CA ASN A 723 29.30 2.21 17.93
C ASN A 723 30.70 1.84 17.37
N PRO A 724 31.05 0.55 17.27
CA PRO A 724 32.40 0.14 16.88
C PRO A 724 32.75 0.44 15.41
N GLN A 725 31.74 0.70 14.58
CA GLN A 725 31.91 1.06 13.17
C GLN A 725 31.67 2.56 12.93
N SER A 726 31.93 3.39 13.93
CA SER A 726 31.68 4.82 13.86
C SER A 726 32.38 5.47 12.66
N THR A 727 31.58 6.25 11.94
CA THR A 727 32.04 7.14 10.86
C THR A 727 31.88 8.62 11.25
N ALA A 728 31.57 8.91 12.53
CA ALA A 728 31.36 10.25 13.04
C ALA A 728 32.48 11.22 12.70
N ASN A 729 33.74 10.80 12.78
CA ASN A 729 34.86 11.65 12.47
C ASN A 729 34.90 12.14 11.02
N ALA A 730 34.34 11.37 10.07
CA ALA A 730 34.20 11.85 8.70
C ALA A 730 33.25 13.05 8.55
N LEU A 731 32.30 13.21 9.48
CA LEU A 731 31.39 14.35 9.57
C LEU A 731 31.99 15.51 10.37
N LEU A 732 32.83 15.20 11.37
CA LEU A 732 33.31 16.15 12.38
C LEU A 732 34.61 16.84 11.98
N TYR A 733 35.54 16.16 11.30
CA TYR A 733 36.85 16.73 10.89
C TYR A 733 36.75 18.06 10.14
N PRO A 734 35.78 18.31 9.24
CA PRO A 734 35.66 19.59 8.57
C PRO A 734 35.42 20.77 9.53
N PHE A 735 34.99 20.47 10.74
CA PHE A 735 34.69 21.47 11.79
C PHE A 735 35.77 21.49 12.89
N GLY A 736 36.85 20.72 12.74
CA GLY A 736 37.92 20.65 13.76
C GLY A 736 37.53 19.87 15.02
N LEU A 737 36.55 18.98 14.92
CA LEU A 737 36.11 18.09 16.01
C LEU A 737 36.51 16.65 15.70
N SER A 738 36.79 15.86 16.74
CA SER A 738 36.95 14.40 16.62
C SER A 738 36.54 13.66 17.89
N VAL A 739 36.07 12.42 17.71
CA VAL A 739 35.79 11.46 18.78
C VAL A 739 36.90 10.43 18.81
N GLU A 740 37.60 10.30 19.96
CA GLU A 740 38.72 9.41 20.18
C GLU A 740 38.24 8.08 20.78
N HIS A 741 37.83 7.14 19.96
CA HIS A 741 37.30 5.85 20.41
C HIS A 741 38.31 5.00 21.22
N ALA A 742 39.60 5.27 21.08
CA ALA A 742 40.63 4.59 21.84
C ALA A 742 40.69 5.06 23.31
N THR A 743 40.26 6.28 23.60
CA THR A 743 40.24 6.85 24.94
C THR A 743 38.86 6.82 25.52
N GLN A 744 38.58 5.83 26.39
CA GLN A 744 37.27 5.68 27.02
C GLN A 744 37.31 6.09 28.47
N VAL A 745 36.31 6.82 28.90
CA VAL A 745 36.14 7.29 30.28
C VAL A 745 34.74 6.95 30.79
N LYS A 746 34.56 6.88 32.11
CA LYS A 746 33.30 6.66 32.80
C LYS A 746 33.20 7.52 34.07
N GLY A 747 32.00 7.85 34.48
CA GLY A 747 31.79 8.61 35.72
C GLY A 747 30.65 9.60 35.63
N ALA A 748 30.56 10.48 36.61
CA ALA A 748 29.57 11.53 36.64
C ALA A 748 29.91 12.62 35.62
N LEU A 749 28.89 13.09 34.93
CA LEU A 749 29.00 14.19 33.96
C LEU A 749 29.10 15.51 34.70
N ALA A 750 30.13 16.29 34.44
CA ALA A 750 30.22 17.68 34.81
C ALA A 750 29.51 18.50 33.71
N VAL A 751 28.30 18.94 34.00
CA VAL A 751 27.36 19.59 33.08
C VAL A 751 27.27 21.09 33.36
N PRO A 752 26.74 21.91 32.42
CA PRO A 752 26.41 23.31 32.68
C PRO A 752 25.46 23.48 33.88
N GLU A 753 25.51 24.67 34.50
CA GLU A 753 24.62 25.00 35.60
C GLU A 753 23.14 24.81 35.25
N GLY A 754 22.38 24.19 36.16
CA GLY A 754 20.95 23.89 35.94
C GLY A 754 20.65 22.62 35.13
N TRP A 755 21.68 21.92 34.64
CA TRP A 755 21.45 20.64 33.96
C TRP A 755 21.50 19.47 34.96
N PRO A 756 20.79 18.34 34.71
CA PRO A 756 20.84 17.19 35.61
C PRO A 756 22.21 16.50 35.54
N VAL A 757 22.73 16.11 36.69
CA VAL A 757 23.99 15.37 36.82
C VAL A 757 23.68 13.89 36.81
N ILE A 758 24.15 13.18 35.78
CA ILE A 758 24.04 11.73 35.69
C ILE A 758 25.43 11.09 35.54
N ALA A 759 25.51 9.81 35.88
CA ALA A 759 26.71 9.02 35.60
C ALA A 759 26.52 8.24 34.28
N VAL A 760 27.60 8.07 33.53
CA VAL A 760 27.66 7.27 32.34
C VAL A 760 28.69 6.16 32.47
N GLU A 761 28.34 4.98 31.93
CA GLU A 761 29.20 3.78 32.02
C GLU A 761 30.38 3.83 31.05
N SER A 762 30.22 4.54 29.95
CA SER A 762 31.26 4.73 28.95
C SER A 762 31.01 5.95 28.07
N ALA A 763 32.05 6.67 27.77
CA ALA A 763 32.13 7.81 26.83
C ALA A 763 33.52 7.82 26.20
N CYS A 764 33.62 8.44 25.00
CA CYS A 764 34.92 8.70 24.35
C CYS A 764 35.41 10.11 24.64
N GLU A 765 36.71 10.34 24.62
CA GLU A 765 37.27 11.69 24.61
C GLU A 765 36.89 12.42 23.33
N ILE A 766 36.54 13.70 23.44
CA ILE A 766 36.31 14.59 22.30
C ILE A 766 37.47 15.59 22.24
N LYS A 767 38.04 15.74 21.05
CA LYS A 767 39.07 16.75 20.77
C LYS A 767 38.47 17.85 19.88
N GLY A 768 38.91 19.06 20.17
CA GLY A 768 38.48 20.26 19.46
C GLY A 768 37.20 20.89 20.02
N GLY A 769 36.90 22.07 19.53
CA GLY A 769 35.74 22.86 19.96
C GLY A 769 35.76 23.33 21.42
N THR A 770 34.64 23.94 21.84
CA THR A 770 34.43 24.35 23.21
C THR A 770 33.77 23.21 24.00
N PRO A 771 34.36 22.68 25.04
CA PRO A 771 33.79 21.63 25.86
C PRO A 771 32.49 22.06 26.52
N LEU A 772 31.45 21.27 26.32
CA LEU A 772 30.12 21.46 26.90
C LEU A 772 29.91 20.58 28.16
N ILE A 773 30.36 19.34 28.10
CA ILE A 773 30.27 18.39 29.21
C ILE A 773 31.61 17.66 29.36
N ARG A 774 32.01 17.38 30.60
CA ARG A 774 33.23 16.65 30.91
C ARG A 774 32.99 15.48 31.88
N ILE A 775 33.94 14.54 31.91
CA ILE A 775 34.11 13.56 32.99
C ILE A 775 35.52 13.82 33.58
N GLY A 776 35.56 14.36 34.81
CA GLY A 776 36.79 14.87 35.35
C GLY A 776 37.37 16.00 34.48
N SER A 777 38.59 15.79 33.93
CA SER A 777 39.24 16.70 32.98
C SER A 777 38.87 16.46 31.51
N THR A 778 38.33 15.30 31.17
CA THR A 778 38.11 14.82 29.80
C THR A 778 36.83 15.36 29.18
N PRO A 779 36.88 16.10 28.06
CA PRO A 779 35.67 16.51 27.35
C PRO A 779 34.94 15.29 26.73
N VAL A 780 33.64 15.18 26.99
CA VAL A 780 32.77 14.12 26.42
C VAL A 780 31.59 14.70 25.62
N ALA A 781 31.43 16.01 25.64
CA ALA A 781 30.62 16.78 24.72
C ALA A 781 31.32 18.10 24.41
N ALA A 782 31.27 18.50 23.14
CA ALA A 782 31.85 19.75 22.67
C ALA A 782 31.01 20.37 21.56
N THR A 783 31.09 21.69 21.42
CA THR A 783 30.42 22.45 20.36
C THR A 783 31.42 23.34 19.63
N VAL A 784 31.18 23.55 18.33
CA VAL A 784 31.96 24.52 17.53
C VAL A 784 31.01 25.31 16.66
N GLY A 785 31.21 26.63 16.61
CA GLY A 785 30.51 27.49 15.63
C GLY A 785 31.17 27.37 14.26
N HIS A 786 30.37 27.36 13.22
CA HIS A 786 30.83 27.42 11.83
C HIS A 786 29.89 28.27 11.00
N GLY A 787 30.35 29.42 10.50
CA GLY A 787 29.50 30.41 9.87
C GLY A 787 28.40 30.90 10.83
N ARG A 788 27.14 30.77 10.45
CA ARG A 788 26.00 31.16 11.31
C ARG A 788 25.44 29.99 12.13
N GLY A 789 25.90 28.75 11.84
CA GLY A 789 25.45 27.55 12.51
C GLY A 789 26.42 27.01 13.54
N ALA A 790 26.17 25.81 14.02
CA ALA A 790 27.04 25.13 15.00
C ALA A 790 26.93 23.61 14.85
N VAL A 791 28.02 22.93 15.20
CA VAL A 791 28.09 21.47 15.32
C VAL A 791 28.35 21.12 16.76
N THR A 792 27.49 20.30 17.34
CA THR A 792 27.66 19.73 18.68
C THR A 792 27.82 18.22 18.56
N VAL A 793 28.79 17.68 19.30
CA VAL A 793 29.01 16.24 19.39
C VAL A 793 28.97 15.79 20.85
N ILE A 794 28.34 14.63 21.09
CA ILE A 794 28.40 13.93 22.37
C ILE A 794 28.92 12.51 22.12
N SER A 795 29.68 11.98 23.07
CA SER A 795 30.35 10.68 22.97
C SER A 795 29.83 9.62 23.92
N PHE A 796 28.71 9.85 24.56
CA PHE A 796 28.00 8.94 25.47
C PHE A 796 26.56 8.62 25.00
N ALA A 797 26.35 8.61 23.69
CA ALA A 797 25.03 8.43 23.09
C ALA A 797 24.31 7.16 23.53
N SER A 798 25.04 6.09 23.89
CA SER A 798 24.46 4.87 24.43
C SER A 798 23.58 5.10 25.67
N ARG A 799 23.76 6.21 26.40
CA ARG A 799 22.88 6.58 27.53
C ARG A 799 21.47 6.95 27.10
N PHE A 800 21.29 7.34 25.82
CA PHE A 800 20.01 7.64 25.21
C PHE A 800 19.46 6.48 24.34
N ALA A 801 20.09 5.30 24.40
CA ALA A 801 19.54 4.12 23.74
C ALA A 801 18.28 3.62 24.47
N ASP A 802 17.36 2.97 23.75
CA ASP A 802 16.05 2.56 24.26
C ASP A 802 16.12 1.73 25.54
N ASN A 803 17.10 0.84 25.67
CA ASN A 803 17.31 0.04 26.89
C ASN A 803 17.73 0.88 28.11
N GLN A 804 18.26 2.07 27.90
CA GLN A 804 18.65 3.02 28.93
C GLN A 804 17.59 4.10 29.18
N MET A 805 16.60 4.17 28.29
CA MET A 805 15.50 5.12 28.31
C MET A 805 14.16 4.48 28.74
N GLY A 806 14.18 3.24 29.29
CA GLY A 806 13.00 2.56 29.81
C GLY A 806 12.43 1.47 28.91
N VAL A 807 13.10 1.14 27.81
CA VAL A 807 12.75 0.09 26.84
C VAL A 807 11.52 0.42 25.99
N THR A 808 10.49 1.04 26.54
CA THR A 808 9.28 1.49 25.83
C THR A 808 8.95 2.94 26.16
N GLY A 809 8.17 3.59 25.29
CA GLY A 809 7.65 4.93 25.51
C GLY A 809 6.56 5.03 26.59
N ASP A 810 6.11 3.89 27.14
CA ASP A 810 4.98 3.82 28.08
C ASP A 810 5.42 3.83 29.54
N VAL A 811 6.71 3.87 29.80
CA VAL A 811 7.25 3.84 31.17
C VAL A 811 7.01 5.18 31.86
N VAL A 812 6.46 5.13 33.08
CA VAL A 812 6.49 6.26 34.01
C VAL A 812 7.88 6.29 34.62
N PRO A 813 8.72 7.33 34.39
CA PRO A 813 10.09 7.33 34.84
C PRO A 813 10.18 7.48 36.37
N ASP A 814 11.08 6.70 36.98
CA ASP A 814 11.56 6.98 38.32
C ASP A 814 12.46 8.23 38.32
N ALA A 815 12.96 8.63 39.50
CA ALA A 815 13.77 9.83 39.64
C ALA A 815 15.10 9.76 38.82
N GLN A 816 15.69 8.58 38.71
CA GLN A 816 16.94 8.39 37.95
C GLN A 816 16.72 8.42 36.46
N LEU A 817 15.71 7.74 35.96
CA LEU A 817 15.34 7.74 34.54
C LEU A 817 14.88 9.14 34.11
N ARG A 818 14.15 9.85 34.96
CA ARG A 818 13.73 11.21 34.70
C ARG A 818 14.90 12.17 34.49
N GLN A 819 15.99 12.01 35.24
CA GLN A 819 17.22 12.81 35.03
C GLN A 819 17.81 12.58 33.63
N VAL A 820 17.72 11.36 33.09
CA VAL A 820 18.19 11.07 31.73
C VAL A 820 17.34 11.82 30.69
N TYR A 821 16.02 11.83 30.86
CA TYR A 821 15.12 12.58 29.98
C TYR A 821 15.38 14.08 30.08
N GLU A 822 15.53 14.61 31.27
CA GLU A 822 15.85 16.02 31.50
C GLU A 822 17.20 16.42 30.91
N LEU A 823 18.20 15.52 30.92
CA LEU A 823 19.48 15.75 30.23
C LEU A 823 19.28 15.86 28.70
N GLU A 824 18.50 14.97 28.13
CA GLU A 824 18.16 15.05 26.68
C GLU A 824 17.48 16.38 26.37
N PHE A 825 16.47 16.79 27.16
CA PHE A 825 15.78 18.06 26.95
C PHE A 825 16.68 19.28 27.12
N ALA A 826 17.58 19.26 28.13
CA ALA A 826 18.54 20.32 28.35
C ALA A 826 19.54 20.44 27.19
N LEU A 827 20.06 19.31 26.72
CA LEU A 827 20.93 19.24 25.54
C LEU A 827 20.23 19.83 24.30
N LEU A 828 19.04 19.35 23.98
CA LEU A 828 18.30 19.81 22.80
C LEU A 828 17.98 21.31 22.87
N ARG A 829 17.48 21.79 24.01
CA ARG A 829 17.20 23.25 24.22
C ARG A 829 18.44 24.13 24.11
N SER A 830 19.62 23.59 24.42
CA SER A 830 20.89 24.36 24.27
C SER A 830 21.29 24.61 22.82
N LEU A 831 20.77 23.78 21.89
CA LEU A 831 21.11 23.85 20.46
C LEU A 831 20.21 24.80 19.68
N LEU A 832 18.96 24.94 20.09
CA LEU A 832 17.98 25.80 19.44
C LEU A 832 17.39 26.80 20.46
N PRO A 833 17.23 28.09 20.09
CA PRO A 833 16.53 29.01 20.94
C PRO A 833 15.10 28.53 21.15
N SER A 834 14.59 28.67 22.38
CA SER A 834 13.18 28.37 22.64
C SER A 834 12.31 29.16 21.68
N PRO A 835 11.35 28.58 21.01
CA PRO A 835 10.39 29.37 20.23
C PRO A 835 9.78 30.41 21.17
N SER A 836 9.78 31.66 20.77
CA SER A 836 9.04 32.74 21.48
C SER A 836 7.57 32.31 21.54
N PRO A 837 6.91 32.43 22.70
CA PRO A 837 5.56 31.95 22.94
C PRO A 837 4.51 32.47 21.95
#